data_7b54f84e900f00460bb60d73f666c381
#
_entry.id   7b54f84e900f00460bb60d73f666c381
#
_cell.length_a   1.000
_cell.length_b   1.000
_cell.length_c   1.000
_cell.angle_alpha   90.00
_cell.angle_beta   90.00
_cell.angle_gamma   90.00
#
_symmetry.space_group_name_H-M   'P 1'
#
loop_
_entity.id
_entity.type
_entity.pdbx_description
1 polymer ?
#
loop_
_entity_poly.entity_id
_entity_poly.type
_entity_poly.pdbx_seq_one_letter_code
_entity_poly.pdbx_strand_id
1 'polypeptide(L)'
;MPSAWAQTPPPASPPAAAPAPPPAWNVNAPGFPSTEVPLDVTEGTWMSVDVSPKGDELVFDLLGDLYTLPIAGGEAKALTTGAAWDMQPRYSPDGASIAFTSDRGGGDNLWIMKRDGSDSRPVTQESFRLLNSPTWSPDSQYLVARKHFSSRRSLGAGEMWLYHRAGGEGVQLTERPNDQKDAGEPAFSPDGRFLYFSQDTTPGKVFEYNKDPNGQIYVIQRLNLETKELEPFITGPGGSVRPTPSPDGKSLAFVRRVRGKSVLFSADLVSGAERPLFDGLDRDMQETWAIHGVYPAMAWTPDSKSLVFWAQGKLNRIDVASKRVTPIPFHVKGTRTLFARVHSPQAQAVVPERFPVKMLRWVQVSPKGDRVVYQALGHLYTRELPDGLPRRLTKQTEHFEMHPSFSRDGKSIVYTTWDDDKLGTVRVVSAGGGEGKVVSAQPGFYLEPAFSPDGRSIVYRASGGGYLLPGLYSRDPGLYVVGKDGGTPRRLSKDGEQPHFGAGSDRVYFLAVEGGEKEDKRELRSIGLDGTAPRTHLTSAEVSTYRVSPDERWVAFQEVFNAYVAPLSRGGKTVVASKDSKALPVTRVSRDAGNFLHWSGDSKRLYWALGPELFSRELKEAFSFVEGAPEKLPEPPQKGLEIGFLEKADVPTGT
;
A
#
# COMPACT_ATOMS: atom_id res chain seq x y z
N MET A 1 -34.87 25.21 85.20
CA MET A 1 -34.38 25.16 83.77
C MET A 1 -32.92 24.77 83.81
N PRO A 2 -32.56 23.62 83.27
CA PRO A 2 -31.13 23.24 83.25
C PRO A 2 -30.51 23.73 81.91
N SER A 3 -29.32 24.31 82.03
CA SER A 3 -28.44 24.84 81.00
C SER A 3 -27.92 23.73 80.10
N ALA A 4 -28.06 23.92 78.80
CA ALA A 4 -27.52 23.05 77.81
C ALA A 4 -26.00 23.26 77.66
N TRP A 5 -25.22 22.22 77.85
CA TRP A 5 -23.78 22.20 77.62
C TRP A 5 -23.57 22.10 76.08
N ALA A 6 -22.91 23.12 75.51
CA ALA A 6 -22.43 23.10 74.14
C ALA A 6 -21.26 22.14 74.02
N GLN A 7 -21.37 21.07 73.27
CA GLN A 7 -20.27 20.18 72.93
C GLN A 7 -19.46 20.84 71.81
N THR A 8 -18.18 21.05 72.04
CA THR A 8 -17.21 21.45 71.02
C THR A 8 -17.01 20.34 70.04
N PRO A 9 -17.08 20.59 68.69
CA PRO A 9 -16.83 19.57 67.69
C PRO A 9 -15.37 19.07 67.76
N PRO A 10 -15.11 17.80 67.46
CA PRO A 10 -13.72 17.27 67.44
C PRO A 10 -12.88 17.97 66.39
N PRO A 11 -11.55 18.07 66.58
CA PRO A 11 -10.64 18.70 65.64
C PRO A 11 -10.67 17.96 64.28
N ALA A 12 -10.74 18.72 63.19
CA ALA A 12 -10.72 18.17 61.83
C ALA A 12 -9.43 17.35 61.61
N SER A 13 -9.58 16.15 61.07
CA SER A 13 -8.44 15.31 60.69
C SER A 13 -7.55 16.05 59.69
N PRO A 14 -6.22 15.95 59.80
CA PRO A 14 -5.32 16.58 58.84
C PRO A 14 -5.65 16.09 57.40
N PRO A 15 -5.57 16.95 56.37
CA PRO A 15 -5.82 16.55 54.98
C PRO A 15 -4.88 15.39 54.60
N ALA A 16 -5.45 14.39 53.95
CA ALA A 16 -4.67 13.28 53.43
C ALA A 16 -3.55 13.83 52.52
N ALA A 17 -2.34 13.33 52.73
CA ALA A 17 -1.22 13.70 51.85
C ALA A 17 -1.58 13.45 50.38
N ALA A 18 -1.31 14.45 49.54
CA ALA A 18 -1.50 14.29 48.11
C ALA A 18 -0.75 13.03 47.61
N PRO A 19 -1.34 12.22 46.73
CA PRO A 19 -0.67 11.06 46.19
C PRO A 19 0.66 11.51 45.52
N ALA A 20 1.72 10.74 45.80
CA ALA A 20 3.01 10.98 45.15
C ALA A 20 2.83 11.06 43.63
N PRO A 21 3.51 11.99 42.95
CA PRO A 21 3.45 12.04 41.50
C PRO A 21 3.85 10.68 40.92
N PRO A 22 3.21 10.21 39.82
CA PRO A 22 3.60 8.96 39.16
C PRO A 22 5.09 9.00 38.85
N PRO A 23 5.79 7.85 38.90
CA PRO A 23 7.20 7.79 38.54
C PRO A 23 7.40 8.33 37.12
N ALA A 24 8.50 9.06 36.90
CA ALA A 24 8.84 9.56 35.58
C ALA A 24 8.95 8.39 34.58
N TRP A 25 8.46 8.61 33.40
CA TRP A 25 8.56 7.62 32.33
C TRP A 25 10.01 7.17 32.11
N ASN A 26 10.23 5.87 32.04
CA ASN A 26 11.52 5.26 31.70
C ASN A 26 11.30 4.16 30.65
N VAL A 27 11.73 4.41 29.43
CA VAL A 27 11.60 3.48 28.33
C VAL A 27 12.27 2.12 28.58
N ASN A 28 13.36 2.10 29.35
CA ASN A 28 14.08 0.88 29.70
C ASN A 28 13.46 0.09 30.88
N ALA A 29 12.40 0.62 31.49
CA ALA A 29 11.70 -0.02 32.60
C ALA A 29 10.18 0.11 32.44
N PRO A 30 9.59 -0.45 31.34
CA PRO A 30 8.15 -0.30 31.05
C PRO A 30 7.26 -1.13 31.98
N GLY A 31 7.82 -1.87 32.94
CA GLY A 31 7.06 -2.66 33.92
C GLY A 31 6.51 -3.98 33.37
N PHE A 32 6.93 -4.44 32.23
CA PHE A 32 6.54 -5.72 31.64
C PHE A 32 7.63 -6.80 31.85
N PRO A 33 7.26 -8.08 31.96
CA PRO A 33 8.23 -9.19 31.90
C PRO A 33 9.05 -9.11 30.62
N SER A 34 10.32 -9.47 30.71
CA SER A 34 11.22 -9.45 29.55
C SER A 34 11.99 -10.76 29.43
N THR A 35 12.46 -11.03 28.20
CA THR A 35 13.37 -12.14 27.88
C THR A 35 14.54 -11.61 27.06
N GLU A 36 15.72 -12.18 27.29
CA GLU A 36 16.90 -11.90 26.50
C GLU A 36 16.92 -12.80 25.26
N VAL A 37 17.11 -12.21 24.08
CA VAL A 37 17.17 -12.92 22.81
C VAL A 37 18.50 -12.63 22.13
N PRO A 38 19.25 -13.65 21.68
CA PRO A 38 20.50 -13.44 20.95
C PRO A 38 20.23 -12.73 19.63
N LEU A 39 21.07 -11.74 19.32
CA LEU A 39 21.13 -11.04 18.03
C LEU A 39 22.41 -11.47 17.31
N ASP A 40 22.28 -12.03 16.13
CA ASP A 40 23.39 -12.45 15.27
C ASP A 40 22.94 -12.25 13.81
N VAL A 41 23.22 -11.07 13.23
CA VAL A 41 22.67 -10.65 11.93
C VAL A 41 23.71 -9.96 11.06
N THR A 42 23.59 -10.16 9.74
CA THR A 42 24.41 -9.54 8.69
C THR A 42 23.59 -8.75 7.67
N GLU A 43 22.34 -8.49 8.01
CA GLU A 43 21.42 -7.69 7.20
C GLU A 43 20.42 -6.96 8.09
N GLY A 44 19.80 -5.91 7.56
CA GLY A 44 18.81 -5.13 8.29
C GLY A 44 17.88 -4.37 7.35
N THR A 45 16.73 -3.97 7.88
CA THR A 45 15.69 -3.28 7.12
C THR A 45 15.68 -1.79 7.46
N TRP A 46 15.63 -0.95 6.42
CA TRP A 46 15.41 0.48 6.54
C TRP A 46 16.48 1.21 7.40
N MET A 47 17.74 0.89 7.13
CA MET A 47 18.87 1.39 7.91
C MET A 47 19.36 2.74 7.38
N SER A 48 19.36 3.77 8.23
CA SER A 48 20.02 5.04 7.94
C SER A 48 21.52 4.91 8.22
N VAL A 49 22.34 5.46 7.35
CA VAL A 49 23.81 5.40 7.47
C VAL A 49 24.45 6.76 7.27
N ASP A 50 25.51 7.02 8.01
CA ASP A 50 26.39 8.18 7.81
C ASP A 50 27.87 7.79 7.81
N VAL A 51 28.69 8.60 7.15
CA VAL A 51 30.13 8.40 7.04
C VAL A 51 30.87 9.42 7.93
N SER A 52 31.84 8.96 8.71
CA SER A 52 32.65 9.85 9.54
C SER A 52 33.36 10.91 8.68
N PRO A 53 33.62 12.12 9.18
CA PRO A 53 34.35 13.16 8.44
C PRO A 53 35.77 12.76 8.02
N LYS A 54 36.35 11.75 8.67
CA LYS A 54 37.63 11.16 8.29
C LYS A 54 37.53 10.12 7.18
N GLY A 55 36.30 9.59 6.92
CA GLY A 55 36.06 8.54 5.96
C GLY A 55 36.52 7.15 6.38
N ASP A 56 36.81 6.95 7.65
CA ASP A 56 37.35 5.71 8.22
C ASP A 56 36.27 4.79 8.81
N GLU A 57 35.11 5.34 9.15
CA GLU A 57 34.05 4.67 9.92
C GLU A 57 32.66 5.08 9.45
N LEU A 58 31.72 4.19 9.59
CA LEU A 58 30.27 4.41 9.40
C LEU A 58 29.58 4.44 10.76
N VAL A 59 28.49 5.17 10.86
CA VAL A 59 27.46 5.00 11.89
C VAL A 59 26.14 4.65 11.20
N PHE A 60 25.40 3.69 11.76
CA PHE A 60 24.10 3.27 11.22
C PHE A 60 23.15 2.82 12.32
N ASP A 61 21.86 2.82 12.01
CA ASP A 61 20.84 2.29 12.91
C ASP A 61 20.44 0.86 12.49
N LEU A 62 20.18 0.02 13.47
CA LEU A 62 19.62 -1.32 13.28
C LEU A 62 18.77 -1.70 14.47
N LEU A 63 17.49 -2.01 14.22
CA LEU A 63 16.52 -2.46 15.25
C LEU A 63 16.41 -1.50 16.46
N GLY A 64 16.58 -0.20 16.24
CA GLY A 64 16.47 0.83 17.26
C GLY A 64 17.73 1.03 18.12
N ASP A 65 18.86 0.44 17.76
CA ASP A 65 20.17 0.75 18.32
C ASP A 65 21.10 1.33 17.26
N LEU A 66 22.09 2.10 17.69
CA LEU A 66 23.13 2.69 16.85
C LEU A 66 24.42 1.88 16.95
N TYR A 67 25.05 1.71 15.80
CA TYR A 67 26.29 0.94 15.66
C TYR A 67 27.33 1.73 14.87
N THR A 68 28.62 1.55 15.21
CA THR A 68 29.71 1.94 14.33
C THR A 68 30.33 0.73 13.62
N LEU A 69 30.90 0.98 12.45
CA LEU A 69 31.50 -0.03 11.59
C LEU A 69 32.68 0.57 10.83
N PRO A 70 33.85 -0.06 10.75
CA PRO A 70 34.89 0.37 9.81
C PRO A 70 34.36 0.51 8.40
N ILE A 71 34.83 1.50 7.62
CA ILE A 71 34.35 1.72 6.24
C ILE A 71 34.56 0.51 5.32
N ALA A 72 35.49 -0.38 5.66
CA ALA A 72 35.75 -1.63 4.95
C ALA A 72 34.79 -2.77 5.33
N GLY A 73 33.95 -2.57 6.35
CA GLY A 73 33.10 -3.60 6.92
C GLY A 73 33.73 -4.38 8.07
N GLY A 74 33.04 -5.37 8.57
CA GLY A 74 33.48 -6.25 9.67
C GLY A 74 32.49 -6.35 10.83
N GLU A 75 32.96 -6.56 12.04
CA GLU A 75 32.14 -6.58 13.25
C GLU A 75 31.73 -5.15 13.63
N ALA A 76 30.42 -4.94 13.81
CA ALA A 76 29.87 -3.67 14.21
C ALA A 76 29.93 -3.52 15.75
N LYS A 77 30.21 -2.31 16.24
CA LYS A 77 30.24 -2.00 17.66
C LYS A 77 28.98 -1.21 18.03
N ALA A 78 28.23 -1.68 19.03
CA ALA A 78 27.08 -0.96 19.54
C ALA A 78 27.50 0.34 20.24
N LEU A 79 26.83 1.43 19.93
CA LEU A 79 26.93 2.73 20.61
C LEU A 79 25.80 2.91 21.62
N THR A 80 24.62 2.38 21.28
CA THR A 80 23.45 2.40 22.17
C THR A 80 22.90 1.00 22.36
N THR A 81 22.17 0.80 23.44
CA THR A 81 21.49 -0.45 23.79
C THR A 81 20.25 -0.14 24.63
N GLY A 82 19.34 -1.09 24.77
CA GLY A 82 18.16 -0.97 25.61
C GLY A 82 16.88 -1.01 24.83
N ALA A 83 15.82 -0.43 25.40
CA ALA A 83 14.48 -0.44 24.80
C ALA A 83 14.12 0.85 24.06
N ALA A 84 14.95 1.90 24.18
CA ALA A 84 14.78 3.11 23.39
C ALA A 84 14.93 2.82 21.90
N TRP A 85 14.20 3.54 21.07
CA TRP A 85 14.33 3.46 19.63
C TRP A 85 15.22 4.59 19.11
N ASP A 86 16.50 4.29 18.96
CA ASP A 86 17.53 5.21 18.47
C ASP A 86 17.71 5.02 16.97
N MET A 87 17.62 6.12 16.19
CA MET A 87 17.65 6.05 14.73
C MET A 87 18.22 7.31 14.08
N GLN A 88 18.51 7.21 12.79
CA GLN A 88 18.93 8.33 11.94
C GLN A 88 20.18 9.05 12.43
N PRO A 89 21.27 8.32 12.73
CA PRO A 89 22.50 8.92 13.24
C PRO A 89 23.19 9.82 12.22
N ARG A 90 23.83 10.90 12.69
CA ARG A 90 24.61 11.83 11.89
C ARG A 90 25.85 12.28 12.65
N TYR A 91 27.02 12.08 12.08
CA TYR A 91 28.25 12.67 12.59
C TYR A 91 28.19 14.20 12.49
N SER A 92 28.71 14.88 13.53
CA SER A 92 28.98 16.31 13.40
C SER A 92 30.16 16.53 12.43
N PRO A 93 30.18 17.64 11.67
CA PRO A 93 31.28 17.95 10.74
C PRO A 93 32.68 17.96 11.37
N ASP A 94 32.78 18.33 12.67
CA ASP A 94 34.03 18.26 13.45
C ASP A 94 34.41 16.83 13.87
N GLY A 95 33.51 15.85 13.65
CA GLY A 95 33.71 14.45 14.01
C GLY A 95 33.68 14.14 15.52
N ALA A 96 33.32 15.10 16.35
CA ALA A 96 33.34 14.93 17.80
C ALA A 96 32.06 14.31 18.36
N SER A 97 30.93 14.49 17.68
CA SER A 97 29.62 14.11 18.17
C SER A 97 28.81 13.34 17.12
N ILE A 98 27.78 12.64 17.60
CA ILE A 98 26.74 12.01 16.77
C ILE A 98 25.39 12.56 17.23
N ALA A 99 24.60 13.11 16.30
CA ALA A 99 23.20 13.44 16.53
C ALA A 99 22.32 12.28 16.06
N PHE A 100 21.21 12.07 16.74
CA PHE A 100 20.26 11.01 16.42
C PHE A 100 18.85 11.34 16.92
N THR A 101 17.88 10.64 16.40
CA THR A 101 16.50 10.65 16.91
C THR A 101 16.32 9.56 17.93
N SER A 102 15.64 9.86 19.05
CA SER A 102 15.38 8.87 20.11
C SER A 102 14.08 9.17 20.86
N ASP A 103 13.34 8.12 21.23
CA ASP A 103 12.13 8.18 22.05
C ASP A 103 12.41 8.00 23.55
N ARG A 104 13.68 7.90 23.98
CA ARG A 104 14.06 7.63 25.37
C ARG A 104 13.54 8.65 26.40
N GLY A 105 13.12 9.81 25.93
CA GLY A 105 12.48 10.85 26.75
C GLY A 105 10.95 10.80 26.77
N GLY A 106 10.34 9.77 26.15
CA GLY A 106 8.87 9.60 26.06
C GLY A 106 8.25 9.98 24.72
N GLY A 107 9.03 10.50 23.79
CA GLY A 107 8.66 10.82 22.41
C GLY A 107 9.88 11.13 21.58
N ASP A 108 9.77 11.06 20.27
CA ASP A 108 10.89 11.30 19.35
C ASP A 108 11.44 12.72 19.54
N ASN A 109 12.70 12.80 19.95
CA ASN A 109 13.44 14.02 20.18
C ASN A 109 14.85 13.91 19.59
N LEU A 110 15.51 15.06 19.45
CA LEU A 110 16.90 15.13 19.05
C LEU A 110 17.82 14.89 20.25
N TRP A 111 18.73 13.97 20.09
CA TRP A 111 19.78 13.63 21.04
C TRP A 111 21.14 13.79 20.41
N ILE A 112 22.14 14.07 21.22
CA ILE A 112 23.53 14.03 20.80
C ILE A 112 24.35 13.25 21.83
N MET A 113 25.39 12.57 21.33
CA MET A 113 26.38 11.87 22.16
C MET A 113 27.78 12.11 21.58
N LYS A 114 28.81 11.81 22.35
CA LYS A 114 30.17 11.76 21.79
C LYS A 114 30.33 10.65 20.80
N ARG A 115 31.32 10.75 19.89
CA ARG A 115 31.60 9.75 18.86
C ARG A 115 31.73 8.32 19.41
N ASP A 116 32.23 8.16 20.64
CA ASP A 116 32.40 6.86 21.30
C ASP A 116 31.14 6.29 21.95
N GLY A 117 30.00 6.98 21.85
CA GLY A 117 28.72 6.63 22.46
C GLY A 117 28.49 7.17 23.85
N SER A 118 29.50 7.81 24.48
CA SER A 118 29.40 8.40 25.81
C SER A 118 28.70 9.77 25.78
N ASP A 119 28.29 10.24 26.99
CA ASP A 119 27.72 11.58 27.24
C ASP A 119 26.48 11.88 26.37
N SER A 120 25.58 10.90 26.30
CA SER A 120 24.30 11.04 25.59
C SER A 120 23.36 11.98 26.31
N ARG A 121 22.86 13.01 25.63
CA ARG A 121 21.94 14.00 26.21
C ARG A 121 20.92 14.51 25.19
N PRO A 122 19.72 14.92 25.65
CA PRO A 122 18.73 15.53 24.75
C PRO A 122 19.17 16.92 24.32
N VAL A 123 18.89 17.28 23.08
CA VAL A 123 18.93 18.63 22.54
C VAL A 123 17.54 19.27 22.66
N THR A 124 16.50 18.47 22.50
CA THR A 124 15.09 18.90 22.56
C THR A 124 14.30 18.06 23.58
N GLN A 125 13.18 18.61 24.07
CA GLN A 125 12.29 17.97 25.03
C GLN A 125 10.82 18.16 24.64
N GLU A 126 10.49 17.87 23.39
CA GLU A 126 9.12 17.95 22.91
C GLU A 126 8.29 16.77 23.46
N SER A 127 7.10 17.07 23.97
CA SER A 127 6.17 16.08 24.51
C SER A 127 4.98 15.80 23.58
N PHE A 128 4.69 16.74 22.66
CA PHE A 128 3.56 16.66 21.75
C PHE A 128 3.97 16.77 20.27
N ARG A 129 5.00 17.55 19.98
CA ARG A 129 5.56 17.76 18.65
C ARG A 129 6.82 16.91 18.52
N LEU A 130 6.77 15.86 17.70
CA LEU A 130 7.88 14.94 17.53
C LEU A 130 8.93 15.50 16.57
N LEU A 131 10.19 15.16 16.81
CA LEU A 131 11.34 15.60 16.02
C LEU A 131 12.11 14.41 15.48
N ASN A 132 12.50 14.47 14.21
CA ASN A 132 13.32 13.43 13.58
C ASN A 132 14.18 13.97 12.43
N SER A 133 14.98 13.09 11.85
CA SER A 133 15.87 13.38 10.69
C SER A 133 16.85 14.55 10.98
N PRO A 134 17.70 14.47 12.01
CA PRO A 134 18.66 15.53 12.29
C PRO A 134 19.70 15.69 11.17
N THR A 135 20.11 16.93 10.92
CA THR A 135 21.26 17.28 10.11
C THR A 135 22.04 18.40 10.77
N TRP A 136 23.38 18.33 10.74
CA TRP A 136 24.24 19.34 11.33
C TRP A 136 24.47 20.51 10.40
N SER A 137 24.57 21.73 10.97
CA SER A 137 25.19 22.87 10.28
C SER A 137 26.70 22.64 10.10
N PRO A 138 27.33 23.18 9.06
CA PRO A 138 28.75 22.93 8.76
C PRO A 138 29.71 23.36 9.89
N ASP A 139 29.30 24.31 10.74
CA ASP A 139 30.05 24.77 11.91
C ASP A 139 29.90 23.88 13.17
N SER A 140 29.10 22.80 13.07
CA SER A 140 28.78 21.88 14.17
C SER A 140 28.06 22.54 15.38
N GLN A 141 27.48 23.74 15.23
CA GLN A 141 26.81 24.43 16.30
C GLN A 141 25.30 24.25 16.33
N TYR A 142 24.70 23.97 15.17
CA TYR A 142 23.26 23.83 15.04
C TYR A 142 22.87 22.51 14.41
N LEU A 143 21.62 22.14 14.66
CA LEU A 143 20.91 21.02 14.04
C LEU A 143 19.65 21.55 13.38
N VAL A 144 19.37 21.10 12.17
CA VAL A 144 18.01 21.18 11.61
C VAL A 144 17.37 19.82 11.67
N ALA A 145 16.10 19.82 12.01
CA ALA A 145 15.28 18.60 12.03
C ALA A 145 13.88 18.89 11.53
N ARG A 146 13.21 17.81 11.13
CA ARG A 146 11.78 17.84 10.89
C ARG A 146 11.02 17.88 12.21
N LYS A 147 10.19 18.89 12.42
CA LYS A 147 9.24 18.97 13.52
C LYS A 147 7.86 18.57 13.02
N HIS A 148 7.29 17.53 13.61
CA HIS A 148 6.01 16.97 13.20
C HIS A 148 4.84 17.66 13.88
N PHE A 149 3.81 18.04 13.11
CA PHE A 149 2.58 18.63 13.61
C PHE A 149 1.40 17.72 13.27
N SER A 150 0.85 17.06 14.27
CA SER A 150 -0.37 16.28 14.10
C SER A 150 -1.60 17.19 14.16
N SER A 151 -2.56 16.95 13.26
CA SER A 151 -3.89 17.52 13.34
C SER A 151 -4.85 16.54 14.04
N ARG A 152 -6.16 16.79 13.96
CA ARG A 152 -7.21 15.91 14.53
C ARG A 152 -7.15 14.46 14.01
N ARG A 153 -6.52 14.20 12.89
CA ARG A 153 -6.29 12.87 12.33
C ARG A 153 -4.79 12.60 12.34
N SER A 154 -4.32 12.03 13.37
CA SER A 154 -3.08 11.33 13.64
C SER A 154 -1.77 11.73 12.96
N LEU A 155 -1.71 12.08 11.69
CA LEU A 155 -0.46 12.26 10.96
C LEU A 155 -0.48 13.67 10.36
N GLY A 156 0.39 14.51 10.80
CA GLY A 156 0.48 15.90 10.38
C GLY A 156 1.62 16.14 9.42
N ALA A 157 1.74 17.37 9.02
CA ALA A 157 2.82 17.86 8.18
C ALA A 157 4.09 18.11 8.98
N GLY A 158 5.25 18.06 8.31
CA GLY A 158 6.54 18.44 8.87
C GLY A 158 6.93 19.87 8.53
N GLU A 159 7.67 20.47 9.41
CA GLU A 159 8.34 21.76 9.22
C GLU A 159 9.83 21.61 9.56
N MET A 160 10.69 22.39 8.92
CA MET A 160 12.11 22.46 9.24
C MET A 160 12.34 23.43 10.38
N TRP A 161 12.98 22.98 11.45
CA TRP A 161 13.30 23.75 12.64
C TRP A 161 14.77 23.66 12.96
N LEU A 162 15.37 24.81 13.34
CA LEU A 162 16.78 24.95 13.73
C LEU A 162 16.91 24.94 15.24
N TYR A 163 17.83 24.13 15.78
CA TYR A 163 18.13 24.01 17.20
C TYR A 163 19.61 24.21 17.44
N HIS A 164 19.95 24.94 18.49
CA HIS A 164 21.34 25.02 18.94
C HIS A 164 21.72 23.73 19.66
N ARG A 165 22.95 23.22 19.48
CA ARG A 165 23.38 21.96 20.10
C ARG A 165 23.34 21.94 21.64
N ALA A 166 23.34 23.11 22.29
CA ALA A 166 23.21 23.24 23.74
C ALA A 166 21.77 23.18 24.22
N GLY A 167 20.77 23.14 23.32
CA GLY A 167 19.33 23.13 23.64
C GLY A 167 18.63 24.44 23.25
N GLY A 168 17.42 24.61 23.73
CA GLY A 168 16.53 25.74 23.44
C GLY A 168 15.25 25.28 22.71
N GLU A 169 14.29 26.21 22.55
CA GLU A 169 12.99 25.92 21.94
C GLU A 169 13.04 25.81 20.41
N GLY A 170 14.13 26.19 19.78
CA GLY A 170 14.34 26.16 18.34
C GLY A 170 13.75 27.35 17.59
N VAL A 171 14.14 27.47 16.32
CA VAL A 171 13.69 28.52 15.40
C VAL A 171 13.06 27.85 14.19
N GLN A 172 11.84 28.23 13.87
CA GLN A 172 11.14 27.78 12.68
C GLN A 172 11.80 28.33 11.42
N LEU A 173 12.14 27.45 10.47
CA LEU A 173 12.72 27.82 9.18
C LEU A 173 11.69 27.78 8.04
N THR A 174 10.74 26.87 8.11
CA THR A 174 9.71 26.71 7.08
C THR A 174 8.32 26.59 7.70
N GLU A 175 7.31 27.05 6.96
CA GLU A 175 5.91 26.83 7.29
C GLU A 175 5.36 25.68 6.43
N ARG A 176 4.57 24.78 7.03
CA ARG A 176 3.86 23.76 6.27
C ARG A 176 2.73 24.40 5.46
N PRO A 177 2.49 23.96 4.21
CA PRO A 177 1.40 24.49 3.39
C PRO A 177 0.02 24.25 4.00
N ASN A 178 -0.16 23.15 4.70
CA ASN A 178 -1.35 22.75 5.46
C ASN A 178 -1.02 21.53 6.33
N ASP A 179 -2.00 21.02 7.09
CA ASP A 179 -1.83 19.90 8.02
C ASP A 179 -1.72 18.51 7.35
N GLN A 180 -1.72 18.43 6.02
CA GLN A 180 -1.74 17.18 5.27
C GLN A 180 -0.55 16.98 4.32
N LYS A 181 0.19 18.05 4.02
CA LYS A 181 1.34 18.02 3.10
C LYS A 181 2.63 17.99 3.88
N ASP A 182 3.36 16.89 3.75
CA ASP A 182 4.57 16.64 4.53
C ASP A 182 5.81 17.30 3.93
N ALA A 183 6.77 17.59 4.79
CA ALA A 183 8.14 17.95 4.44
C ALA A 183 9.11 17.31 5.43
N GLY A 184 10.28 16.92 4.97
CA GLY A 184 11.27 16.23 5.81
C GLY A 184 12.62 16.09 5.14
N GLU A 185 13.49 15.28 5.76
CA GLU A 185 14.77 14.89 5.20
C GLU A 185 15.72 16.10 4.94
N PRO A 186 15.92 17.00 5.93
CA PRO A 186 16.76 18.17 5.71
C PRO A 186 18.23 17.81 5.49
N ALA A 187 18.91 18.61 4.68
CA ALA A 187 20.35 18.54 4.47
C ALA A 187 20.93 19.95 4.19
N PHE A 188 21.99 20.35 4.91
CA PHE A 188 22.71 21.59 4.63
C PHE A 188 23.58 21.47 3.36
N SER A 189 23.71 22.56 2.60
CA SER A 189 24.83 22.70 1.69
C SER A 189 26.14 22.78 2.48
N PRO A 190 27.27 22.30 1.93
CA PRO A 190 28.56 22.32 2.64
C PRO A 190 29.04 23.73 3.04
N ASP A 191 28.64 24.76 2.31
CA ASP A 191 28.93 26.17 2.61
C ASP A 191 27.96 26.79 3.63
N GLY A 192 26.92 26.05 4.06
CA GLY A 192 25.92 26.51 5.02
C GLY A 192 24.92 27.52 4.50
N ARG A 193 24.96 27.89 3.20
CA ARG A 193 24.06 28.89 2.62
C ARG A 193 22.67 28.39 2.36
N PHE A 194 22.53 27.10 2.07
CA PHE A 194 21.27 26.50 1.70
C PHE A 194 20.89 25.33 2.61
N LEU A 195 19.60 25.19 2.79
CA LEU A 195 18.98 23.99 3.33
C LEU A 195 18.14 23.33 2.23
N TYR A 196 18.43 22.08 1.93
CA TYR A 196 17.63 21.23 1.06
C TYR A 196 16.70 20.35 1.88
N PHE A 197 15.49 20.08 1.40
CA PHE A 197 14.56 19.15 2.05
C PHE A 197 13.52 18.62 1.06
N SER A 198 12.94 17.46 1.35
CA SER A 198 11.85 16.85 0.56
C SER A 198 10.51 17.45 0.98
N GLN A 199 9.64 17.79 0.02
CA GLN A 199 8.30 18.32 0.30
C GLN A 199 7.25 17.71 -0.63
N ASP A 200 6.10 17.26 -0.08
CA ASP A 200 4.92 16.84 -0.83
C ASP A 200 4.29 18.04 -1.52
N THR A 201 4.27 18.01 -2.86
CA THR A 201 3.70 19.05 -3.71
C THR A 201 2.49 18.58 -4.51
N THR A 202 1.88 17.46 -4.16
CA THR A 202 0.64 17.02 -4.80
C THR A 202 -0.46 18.06 -4.64
N PRO A 203 -1.35 18.23 -5.64
CA PRO A 203 -2.43 19.20 -5.60
C PRO A 203 -3.39 18.99 -4.42
N GLY A 204 -4.12 20.05 -4.06
CA GLY A 204 -5.17 19.98 -3.05
C GLY A 204 -4.67 20.08 -1.60
N LYS A 205 -5.63 20.06 -0.66
CA LYS A 205 -5.40 20.25 0.78
C LYS A 205 -5.50 18.97 1.59
N VAL A 206 -5.84 17.85 0.96
CA VAL A 206 -6.08 16.56 1.60
C VAL A 206 -4.98 15.59 1.16
N PHE A 207 -4.57 14.69 2.06
CA PHE A 207 -3.65 13.62 1.70
C PHE A 207 -4.34 12.62 0.78
N GLU A 208 -3.73 12.35 -0.37
CA GLU A 208 -4.18 11.36 -1.32
C GLU A 208 -3.44 10.05 -1.12
N TYR A 209 -4.17 8.96 -0.86
CA TYR A 209 -3.59 7.62 -0.67
C TYR A 209 -3.23 6.92 -1.99
N ASN A 210 -3.87 7.32 -3.08
CA ASN A 210 -3.70 6.71 -4.40
C ASN A 210 -2.96 7.66 -5.36
N LYS A 211 -1.80 8.13 -4.94
CA LYS A 211 -0.97 9.02 -5.77
C LYS A 211 -0.40 8.26 -6.96
N ASP A 212 -0.33 8.94 -8.11
CA ASP A 212 0.35 8.37 -9.28
C ASP A 212 1.85 8.18 -8.97
N PRO A 213 2.36 6.94 -8.94
CA PRO A 213 3.75 6.67 -8.59
C PRO A 213 4.77 7.19 -9.62
N ASN A 214 4.34 7.56 -10.82
CA ASN A 214 5.18 8.21 -11.82
C ASN A 214 5.00 9.72 -11.87
N GLY A 215 4.00 10.23 -11.16
CA GLY A 215 3.77 11.66 -10.98
C GLY A 215 4.83 12.31 -10.08
N GLN A 216 4.81 13.62 -10.03
CA GLN A 216 5.61 14.38 -9.09
C GLN A 216 4.87 14.44 -7.74
N ILE A 217 5.18 13.52 -6.82
CA ILE A 217 4.63 13.52 -5.48
C ILE A 217 5.42 14.47 -4.58
N TYR A 218 6.73 14.25 -4.49
CA TYR A 218 7.65 15.09 -3.74
C TYR A 218 8.60 15.84 -4.68
N VAL A 219 9.04 17.00 -4.23
CA VAL A 219 10.18 17.73 -4.82
C VAL A 219 11.25 17.98 -3.75
N ILE A 220 12.47 18.19 -4.17
CA ILE A 220 13.48 18.75 -3.30
C ILE A 220 13.39 20.26 -3.38
N GLN A 221 13.09 20.86 -2.23
CA GLN A 221 13.09 22.31 -2.03
C GLN A 221 14.51 22.76 -1.65
N ARG A 222 14.84 24.01 -2.00
CA ARG A 222 16.05 24.72 -1.57
C ARG A 222 15.65 26.01 -0.87
N LEU A 223 16.03 26.13 0.40
CA LEU A 223 15.86 27.35 1.19
C LEU A 223 17.21 28.07 1.29
N ASN A 224 17.29 29.31 0.82
CA ASN A 224 18.42 30.19 1.11
C ASN A 224 18.27 30.73 2.53
N LEU A 225 19.23 30.39 3.42
CA LEU A 225 19.14 30.74 4.83
C LEU A 225 19.40 32.22 5.11
N GLU A 226 20.06 32.93 4.21
CA GLU A 226 20.33 34.38 4.32
C GLU A 226 19.12 35.19 3.85
N THR A 227 18.65 34.94 2.62
CA THR A 227 17.54 35.70 1.99
C THR A 227 16.17 35.18 2.39
N LYS A 228 16.09 33.96 2.92
CA LYS A 228 14.85 33.21 3.23
C LYS A 228 14.00 32.86 1.99
N GLU A 229 14.60 32.95 0.81
CA GLU A 229 13.96 32.54 -0.42
C GLU A 229 13.85 31.03 -0.49
N LEU A 230 12.64 30.53 -0.78
CA LEU A 230 12.32 29.11 -0.92
C LEU A 230 11.93 28.83 -2.37
N GLU A 231 12.58 27.86 -3.00
CA GLU A 231 12.30 27.46 -4.36
C GLU A 231 12.29 25.94 -4.57
N PRO A 232 11.45 25.41 -5.48
CA PRO A 232 11.59 24.04 -5.97
C PRO A 232 12.92 23.88 -6.70
N PHE A 233 13.73 22.95 -6.25
CA PHE A 233 15.09 22.81 -6.76
C PHE A 233 15.27 21.59 -7.68
N ILE A 234 14.88 20.40 -7.25
CA ILE A 234 14.84 19.20 -8.10
C ILE A 234 13.39 18.74 -8.21
N THR A 235 12.87 18.76 -9.42
CA THR A 235 11.47 18.52 -9.77
C THR A 235 11.35 17.48 -10.88
N GLY A 236 10.13 17.09 -11.22
CA GLY A 236 9.84 16.26 -12.38
C GLY A 236 9.17 14.92 -12.06
N PRO A 237 8.84 14.15 -13.10
CA PRO A 237 8.16 12.87 -12.95
C PRO A 237 8.92 11.89 -12.06
N GLY A 238 8.21 11.12 -11.26
CA GLY A 238 8.79 10.19 -10.29
C GLY A 238 9.19 10.81 -8.97
N GLY A 239 8.98 12.12 -8.81
CA GLY A 239 9.32 12.88 -7.61
C GLY A 239 10.82 13.00 -7.36
N SER A 240 11.18 13.59 -6.22
CA SER A 240 12.58 13.70 -5.77
C SER A 240 12.62 13.81 -4.27
N VAL A 241 13.36 12.92 -3.61
CA VAL A 241 13.42 12.83 -2.14
C VAL A 241 14.85 12.54 -1.68
N ARG A 242 15.09 12.71 -0.40
CA ARG A 242 16.34 12.43 0.30
C ARG A 242 17.54 13.20 -0.31
N PRO A 243 17.51 14.54 -0.30
CA PRO A 243 18.63 15.34 -0.75
C PRO A 243 19.89 15.04 0.06
N THR A 244 20.99 14.74 -0.62
CA THR A 244 22.27 14.43 0.00
C THR A 244 23.36 15.14 -0.78
N PRO A 245 23.74 16.39 -0.41
CA PRO A 245 24.78 17.15 -1.08
C PRO A 245 26.17 16.54 -0.84
N SER A 246 27.02 16.57 -1.86
CA SER A 246 28.41 16.13 -1.74
C SER A 246 29.25 17.11 -0.92
N PRO A 247 30.28 16.66 -0.19
CA PRO A 247 31.13 17.53 0.61
C PRO A 247 31.83 18.67 -0.17
N ASP A 248 32.10 18.48 -1.45
CA ASP A 248 32.71 19.49 -2.35
C ASP A 248 31.68 20.50 -2.91
N GLY A 249 30.38 20.32 -2.60
CA GLY A 249 29.29 21.20 -3.03
C GLY A 249 28.98 21.15 -4.52
N LYS A 250 29.51 20.17 -5.28
CA LYS A 250 29.33 20.10 -6.74
C LYS A 250 28.22 19.16 -7.18
N SER A 251 27.81 18.23 -6.31
CA SER A 251 26.79 17.23 -6.63
C SER A 251 25.76 17.12 -5.52
N LEU A 252 24.55 16.69 -5.88
CA LEU A 252 23.50 16.34 -4.96
C LEU A 252 22.94 14.96 -5.34
N ALA A 253 23.10 13.99 -4.43
CA ALA A 253 22.45 12.69 -4.59
C ALA A 253 21.01 12.75 -4.08
N PHE A 254 20.10 11.99 -4.71
CA PHE A 254 18.69 11.92 -4.34
C PHE A 254 18.05 10.65 -4.88
N VAL A 255 16.84 10.33 -4.40
CA VAL A 255 16.05 9.21 -4.88
C VAL A 255 14.91 9.74 -5.75
N ARG A 256 14.71 9.12 -6.92
CA ARG A 256 13.60 9.39 -7.86
C ARG A 256 13.08 8.08 -8.40
N ARG A 257 11.80 8.03 -8.73
CA ARG A 257 11.21 6.88 -9.40
C ARG A 257 11.35 6.95 -10.90
N VAL A 258 11.71 5.82 -11.47
CA VAL A 258 11.70 5.59 -12.91
C VAL A 258 10.83 4.36 -13.18
N ARG A 259 9.69 4.55 -13.83
CA ARG A 259 8.71 3.48 -14.07
C ARG A 259 8.28 2.74 -12.80
N GLY A 260 8.04 3.50 -11.72
CA GLY A 260 7.63 2.96 -10.43
C GLY A 260 8.75 2.37 -9.57
N LYS A 261 9.98 2.21 -10.08
CA LYS A 261 11.16 1.75 -9.33
C LYS A 261 11.90 2.93 -8.71
N SER A 262 12.28 2.82 -7.45
CA SER A 262 13.14 3.81 -6.79
C SER A 262 14.57 3.68 -7.30
N VAL A 263 15.13 4.76 -7.78
CA VAL A 263 16.47 4.83 -8.41
C VAL A 263 17.27 5.92 -7.71
N LEU A 264 18.53 5.62 -7.40
CA LEU A 264 19.49 6.59 -6.91
C LEU A 264 19.98 7.45 -8.07
N PHE A 265 19.90 8.76 -7.92
CA PHE A 265 20.37 9.76 -8.88
C PHE A 265 21.46 10.65 -8.30
N SER A 266 22.20 11.29 -9.18
CA SER A 266 23.06 12.43 -8.85
C SER A 266 22.76 13.58 -9.81
N ALA A 267 22.58 14.78 -9.26
CA ALA A 267 22.55 16.04 -10.00
C ALA A 267 23.91 16.73 -9.89
N ASP A 268 24.45 17.22 -11.00
CA ASP A 268 25.58 18.13 -11.03
C ASP A 268 25.06 19.55 -10.77
N LEU A 269 25.50 20.18 -9.70
CA LEU A 269 24.97 21.48 -9.25
C LEU A 269 25.47 22.68 -10.07
N VAL A 270 26.43 22.48 -10.94
CA VAL A 270 26.93 23.51 -11.85
C VAL A 270 26.19 23.51 -13.18
N SER A 271 26.03 22.33 -13.78
CA SER A 271 25.37 22.18 -15.09
C SER A 271 23.87 21.90 -15.01
N GLY A 272 23.36 21.48 -13.84
CA GLY A 272 21.99 21.00 -13.66
C GLY A 272 21.72 19.61 -14.25
N ALA A 273 22.76 18.91 -14.75
CA ALA A 273 22.61 17.60 -15.37
C ALA A 273 22.30 16.51 -14.32
N GLU A 274 21.24 15.78 -14.51
CA GLU A 274 20.84 14.65 -13.67
C GLU A 274 21.19 13.32 -14.34
N ARG A 275 21.67 12.36 -13.55
CA ARG A 275 22.00 11.01 -14.06
C ARG A 275 21.63 9.92 -13.06
N PRO A 276 21.10 8.79 -13.51
CA PRO A 276 20.87 7.64 -12.65
C PRO A 276 22.21 6.99 -12.29
N LEU A 277 22.34 6.58 -11.04
CA LEU A 277 23.50 5.87 -10.51
C LEU A 277 23.22 4.39 -10.29
N PHE A 278 22.07 4.06 -9.64
CA PHE A 278 21.73 2.69 -9.24
C PHE A 278 20.22 2.49 -9.19
N ASP A 279 19.72 1.41 -9.79
CA ASP A 279 18.30 1.08 -9.94
C ASP A 279 17.83 -0.10 -9.06
N GLY A 280 18.70 -0.58 -8.16
CA GLY A 280 18.42 -1.66 -7.22
C GLY A 280 18.01 -1.20 -5.83
N LEU A 281 17.49 0.02 -5.64
CA LEU A 281 16.94 0.47 -4.37
C LEU A 281 15.64 -0.27 -4.05
N ASP A 282 15.37 -0.44 -2.75
CA ASP A 282 14.05 -0.82 -2.29
C ASP A 282 13.05 0.30 -2.56
N ARG A 283 11.75 -0.03 -2.60
CA ARG A 283 10.71 0.94 -2.86
C ARG A 283 10.70 2.03 -1.80
N ASP A 284 10.72 3.28 -2.22
CA ASP A 284 10.55 4.44 -1.36
C ASP A 284 9.07 4.60 -0.89
N MET A 285 8.84 5.46 0.07
CA MET A 285 7.55 5.61 0.75
C MET A 285 6.77 6.87 0.31
N GLN A 286 6.93 7.36 -0.91
CA GLN A 286 6.29 8.61 -1.36
C GLN A 286 4.75 8.61 -1.28
N GLU A 287 4.08 7.45 -1.40
CA GLU A 287 2.61 7.38 -1.30
C GLU A 287 2.10 7.21 0.13
N THR A 288 2.98 7.07 1.10
CA THR A 288 2.60 6.77 2.49
C THR A 288 2.90 7.93 3.42
N TRP A 289 2.46 7.81 4.67
CA TRP A 289 2.83 8.70 5.75
C TRP A 289 4.25 8.34 6.26
N ALA A 290 5.25 8.86 5.57
CA ALA A 290 6.66 8.55 5.84
C ALA A 290 7.23 9.49 6.92
N ILE A 291 6.73 9.42 8.16
CA ILE A 291 7.07 10.33 9.25
C ILE A 291 8.58 10.42 9.50
N HIS A 292 9.30 9.31 9.40
CA HIS A 292 10.73 9.21 9.63
C HIS A 292 11.57 9.31 8.34
N GLY A 293 10.97 9.81 7.25
CA GLY A 293 11.60 9.99 5.95
C GLY A 293 11.10 9.02 4.89
N VAL A 294 11.17 9.45 3.66
CA VAL A 294 10.67 8.73 2.47
C VAL A 294 11.64 7.63 2.02
N TYR A 295 12.94 7.80 2.29
CA TYR A 295 13.99 6.81 2.10
C TYR A 295 15.03 6.92 3.23
N PRO A 296 15.73 5.83 3.60
CA PRO A 296 16.78 5.90 4.62
C PRO A 296 17.89 6.91 4.27
N ALA A 297 18.52 7.44 5.30
CA ALA A 297 19.60 8.36 5.12
C ALA A 297 20.82 7.69 4.49
N MET A 298 21.51 8.42 3.63
CA MET A 298 22.75 8.03 2.95
C MET A 298 23.79 9.12 3.13
N ALA A 299 25.06 8.82 2.83
CA ALA A 299 26.15 9.78 2.98
C ALA A 299 27.23 9.61 1.94
N TRP A 300 27.84 10.73 1.54
CA TRP A 300 29.04 10.75 0.71
C TRP A 300 30.28 10.41 1.53
N THR A 301 31.27 9.81 0.87
CA THR A 301 32.65 9.81 1.39
C THR A 301 33.23 11.22 1.36
N PRO A 302 34.16 11.61 2.30
CA PRO A 302 34.67 12.97 2.38
C PRO A 302 35.38 13.47 1.10
N ASP A 303 35.85 12.56 0.27
CA ASP A 303 36.48 12.88 -1.03
C ASP A 303 35.44 13.11 -2.15
N SER A 304 34.16 13.07 -1.87
CA SER A 304 33.03 13.25 -2.80
C SER A 304 33.03 12.25 -3.99
N LYS A 305 33.72 11.10 -3.87
CA LYS A 305 33.82 10.12 -4.97
C LYS A 305 32.82 8.98 -4.85
N SER A 306 32.39 8.66 -3.64
CA SER A 306 31.50 7.54 -3.39
C SER A 306 30.34 7.95 -2.49
N LEU A 307 29.21 7.22 -2.62
CA LEU A 307 28.07 7.31 -1.74
C LEU A 307 27.86 5.99 -1.02
N VAL A 308 27.60 6.04 0.29
CA VAL A 308 27.24 4.90 1.11
C VAL A 308 25.73 4.96 1.38
N PHE A 309 25.03 3.85 1.16
CA PHE A 309 23.57 3.77 1.29
C PHE A 309 23.13 2.35 1.65
N TRP A 310 21.93 2.25 2.17
CA TRP A 310 21.24 0.98 2.39
C TRP A 310 20.40 0.59 1.18
N ALA A 311 20.46 -0.67 0.77
CA ALA A 311 19.55 -1.31 -0.17
C ALA A 311 19.55 -2.83 0.01
N GLN A 312 18.39 -3.48 -0.18
CA GLN A 312 18.24 -4.94 -0.19
C GLN A 312 18.83 -5.62 1.06
N GLY A 313 18.59 -5.02 2.23
CA GLY A 313 19.08 -5.53 3.51
C GLY A 313 20.57 -5.26 3.81
N LYS A 314 21.31 -4.63 2.91
CA LYS A 314 22.76 -4.45 2.98
C LYS A 314 23.17 -2.99 2.97
N LEU A 315 24.34 -2.69 3.56
CA LEU A 315 25.05 -1.45 3.33
C LEU A 315 25.88 -1.59 2.04
N ASN A 316 25.83 -0.58 1.20
CA ASN A 316 26.49 -0.56 -0.08
C ASN A 316 27.29 0.73 -0.27
N ARG A 317 28.38 0.67 -1.02
CA ARG A 317 29.14 1.82 -1.49
C ARG A 317 29.13 1.84 -3.00
N ILE A 318 28.74 2.98 -3.60
CA ILE A 318 28.82 3.19 -5.04
C ILE A 318 29.89 4.23 -5.36
N ASP A 319 30.81 3.90 -6.27
CA ASP A 319 31.69 4.87 -6.90
C ASP A 319 30.89 5.63 -7.97
N VAL A 320 30.77 6.94 -7.81
CA VAL A 320 29.84 7.76 -8.61
C VAL A 320 30.29 7.89 -10.06
N ALA A 321 31.60 7.84 -10.33
CA ALA A 321 32.13 7.96 -11.69
C ALA A 321 31.93 6.66 -12.49
N SER A 322 32.29 5.52 -11.93
CA SER A 322 32.19 4.21 -12.58
C SER A 322 30.85 3.52 -12.38
N LYS A 323 30.02 4.00 -11.45
CA LYS A 323 28.78 3.39 -10.99
C LYS A 323 28.96 1.97 -10.42
N ARG A 324 30.17 1.60 -10.03
CA ARG A 324 30.43 0.29 -9.44
C ARG A 324 29.92 0.27 -7.99
N VAL A 325 29.01 -0.65 -7.72
CA VAL A 325 28.50 -0.92 -6.37
C VAL A 325 29.33 -2.01 -5.71
N THR A 326 29.69 -1.80 -4.45
CA THR A 326 30.43 -2.74 -3.62
C THR A 326 29.69 -2.86 -2.29
N PRO A 327 29.22 -4.05 -1.89
CA PRO A 327 28.65 -4.27 -0.57
C PRO A 327 29.67 -4.00 0.53
N ILE A 328 29.24 -3.40 1.63
CA ILE A 328 30.01 -3.23 2.87
C ILE A 328 29.48 -4.30 3.84
N PRO A 329 30.17 -5.40 4.02
CA PRO A 329 29.71 -6.46 4.90
C PRO A 329 29.73 -5.98 6.35
N PHE A 330 28.66 -6.23 7.08
CA PHE A 330 28.59 -5.98 8.52
C PHE A 330 28.09 -7.21 9.25
N HIS A 331 28.48 -7.31 10.51
CA HIS A 331 28.03 -8.34 11.42
C HIS A 331 27.72 -7.71 12.78
N VAL A 332 26.47 -7.81 13.20
CA VAL A 332 26.02 -7.36 14.52
C VAL A 332 25.75 -8.58 15.40
N LYS A 333 26.47 -8.66 16.51
CA LYS A 333 26.28 -9.65 17.56
C LYS A 333 25.97 -9.00 18.89
N GLY A 334 25.07 -9.62 19.64
CA GLY A 334 24.71 -9.13 20.97
C GLY A 334 23.51 -9.85 21.53
N THR A 335 22.90 -9.22 22.52
CA THR A 335 21.68 -9.70 23.15
C THR A 335 20.68 -8.56 23.16
N ARG A 336 19.42 -8.86 22.89
CA ARG A 336 18.33 -7.89 22.89
C ARG A 336 17.30 -8.26 23.94
N THR A 337 16.90 -7.28 24.75
CA THR A 337 15.81 -7.44 25.71
C THR A 337 14.47 -7.25 24.98
N LEU A 338 13.65 -8.29 24.95
CA LEU A 338 12.28 -8.22 24.44
C LEU A 338 11.28 -8.25 25.58
N PHE A 339 10.44 -7.22 25.65
CA PHE A 339 9.36 -7.17 26.63
C PHE A 339 8.15 -7.98 26.16
N ALA A 340 7.49 -8.64 27.11
CA ALA A 340 6.28 -9.39 26.84
C ALA A 340 5.19 -8.47 26.28
N ARG A 341 4.59 -8.88 25.17
CA ARG A 341 3.48 -8.15 24.57
C ARG A 341 2.21 -8.33 25.39
N VAL A 342 1.45 -7.25 25.57
CA VAL A 342 0.07 -7.36 26.04
C VAL A 342 -0.78 -7.90 24.92
N HIS A 343 -1.24 -9.14 25.06
CA HIS A 343 -2.13 -9.79 24.10
C HIS A 343 -3.57 -9.73 24.57
N SER A 344 -4.49 -9.52 23.66
CA SER A 344 -5.88 -9.92 23.86
C SER A 344 -5.92 -11.44 24.12
N PRO A 345 -6.81 -11.94 25.01
CA PRO A 345 -7.02 -13.39 25.17
C PRO A 345 -7.37 -14.12 23.88
N GLN A 346 -7.81 -13.40 22.86
CA GLN A 346 -8.16 -13.90 21.52
C GLN A 346 -7.07 -13.70 20.49
N ALA A 347 -5.87 -13.23 20.90
CA ALA A 347 -4.78 -12.99 19.97
C ALA A 347 -4.36 -14.29 19.28
N GLN A 348 -4.36 -14.27 17.96
CA GLN A 348 -3.86 -15.38 17.15
C GLN A 348 -2.33 -15.40 17.14
N ALA A 349 -1.74 -16.57 16.93
CA ALA A 349 -0.30 -16.67 16.71
C ALA A 349 0.09 -15.86 15.47
N VAL A 350 1.22 -15.12 15.56
CA VAL A 350 1.74 -14.33 14.44
C VAL A 350 2.14 -15.23 13.28
N VAL A 351 2.72 -16.39 13.59
CA VAL A 351 3.08 -17.44 12.61
C VAL A 351 2.46 -18.76 13.08
N PRO A 352 1.19 -19.04 12.76
CA PRO A 352 0.59 -20.33 13.04
C PRO A 352 1.15 -21.37 12.06
N GLU A 353 1.16 -22.64 12.44
CA GLU A 353 1.52 -23.74 11.53
C GLU A 353 0.62 -23.78 10.28
N ARG A 354 -0.66 -23.49 10.48
CA ARG A 354 -1.66 -23.36 9.42
C ARG A 354 -2.55 -22.15 9.70
N PHE A 355 -3.05 -21.53 8.64
CA PHE A 355 -3.98 -20.40 8.75
C PHE A 355 -5.20 -20.58 7.82
N PRO A 356 -6.37 -20.03 8.21
CA PRO A 356 -7.56 -20.10 7.38
C PRO A 356 -7.50 -19.09 6.24
N VAL A 357 -7.65 -19.58 5.01
CA VAL A 357 -7.80 -18.76 3.81
C VAL A 357 -9.27 -18.40 3.64
N LYS A 358 -9.63 -17.16 3.95
CA LYS A 358 -11.01 -16.66 3.98
C LYS A 358 -11.30 -15.59 2.92
N MET A 359 -10.28 -14.93 2.40
CA MET A 359 -10.41 -13.86 1.41
C MET A 359 -10.31 -14.43 0.00
N LEU A 360 -11.41 -15.02 -0.47
CA LEU A 360 -11.52 -15.57 -1.81
C LEU A 360 -11.97 -14.47 -2.78
N ARG A 361 -11.34 -14.40 -3.96
CA ARG A 361 -11.64 -13.38 -4.96
C ARG A 361 -12.12 -14.00 -6.27
N TRP A 362 -12.98 -13.25 -6.97
CA TRP A 362 -13.52 -13.62 -8.28
C TRP A 362 -14.08 -15.04 -8.32
N VAL A 363 -14.83 -15.39 -7.29
CA VAL A 363 -15.46 -16.72 -7.15
C VAL A 363 -16.46 -16.93 -8.28
N GLN A 364 -16.32 -18.05 -9.01
CA GLN A 364 -17.25 -18.44 -10.06
C GLN A 364 -17.54 -19.93 -10.00
N VAL A 365 -18.82 -20.27 -10.09
CA VAL A 365 -19.30 -21.65 -10.22
C VAL A 365 -19.35 -22.03 -11.69
N SER A 366 -19.01 -23.26 -12.03
CA SER A 366 -19.12 -23.80 -13.39
C SER A 366 -20.58 -23.71 -13.89
N PRO A 367 -20.80 -23.64 -15.21
CA PRO A 367 -22.18 -23.59 -15.77
C PRO A 367 -23.10 -24.72 -15.32
N LYS A 368 -22.54 -25.89 -14.99
CA LYS A 368 -23.26 -27.05 -14.48
C LYS A 368 -23.52 -27.03 -12.97
N GLY A 369 -22.88 -26.14 -12.22
CA GLY A 369 -23.01 -26.05 -10.78
C GLY A 369 -22.19 -27.07 -9.99
N ASP A 370 -21.31 -27.84 -10.65
CA ASP A 370 -20.56 -28.97 -10.05
C ASP A 370 -19.15 -28.61 -9.58
N ARG A 371 -18.66 -27.42 -9.91
CA ARG A 371 -17.30 -26.97 -9.60
C ARG A 371 -17.27 -25.46 -9.34
N VAL A 372 -16.35 -25.01 -8.49
CA VAL A 372 -16.05 -23.59 -8.29
C VAL A 372 -14.58 -23.32 -8.59
N VAL A 373 -14.31 -22.13 -9.16
CA VAL A 373 -12.97 -21.56 -9.31
C VAL A 373 -12.92 -20.21 -8.58
N TYR A 374 -11.79 -19.92 -7.97
CA TYR A 374 -11.53 -18.65 -7.27
C TYR A 374 -10.04 -18.37 -7.17
N GLN A 375 -9.70 -17.14 -6.92
CA GLN A 375 -8.34 -16.74 -6.57
C GLN A 375 -8.16 -16.71 -5.06
N ALA A 376 -7.05 -17.27 -4.60
CA ALA A 376 -6.56 -17.17 -3.24
C ALA A 376 -5.03 -17.16 -3.25
N LEU A 377 -4.41 -16.41 -2.34
CA LEU A 377 -2.95 -16.36 -2.17
C LEU A 377 -2.18 -16.12 -3.50
N GLY A 378 -2.73 -15.26 -4.36
CA GLY A 378 -2.14 -14.93 -5.66
C GLY A 378 -2.35 -15.95 -6.76
N HIS A 379 -3.04 -17.06 -6.52
CA HIS A 379 -3.20 -18.16 -7.46
C HIS A 379 -4.64 -18.63 -7.62
N LEU A 380 -4.93 -19.30 -8.74
CA LEU A 380 -6.23 -19.89 -8.97
C LEU A 380 -6.35 -21.26 -8.32
N TYR A 381 -7.44 -21.45 -7.61
CA TYR A 381 -7.86 -22.71 -7.02
C TYR A 381 -9.18 -23.17 -7.60
N THR A 382 -9.38 -24.47 -7.66
CA THR A 382 -10.64 -25.09 -8.04
C THR A 382 -10.99 -26.20 -7.05
N ARG A 383 -12.29 -26.39 -6.82
CA ARG A 383 -12.80 -27.54 -6.05
C ARG A 383 -14.13 -28.03 -6.63
N GLU A 384 -14.42 -29.28 -6.50
CA GLU A 384 -15.71 -29.86 -6.82
C GLU A 384 -16.72 -29.54 -5.72
N LEU A 385 -17.96 -29.26 -6.09
CA LEU A 385 -19.01 -28.92 -5.18
C LEU A 385 -19.90 -30.16 -4.90
N PRO A 386 -20.45 -30.31 -3.67
CA PRO A 386 -20.25 -29.42 -2.53
C PRO A 386 -18.97 -29.71 -1.71
N ASP A 387 -18.43 -30.91 -1.71
CA ASP A 387 -17.50 -31.42 -0.69
C ASP A 387 -16.06 -31.65 -1.18
N GLY A 388 -15.73 -31.26 -2.43
CA GLY A 388 -14.39 -31.45 -2.99
C GLY A 388 -13.32 -30.63 -2.25
N LEU A 389 -12.08 -31.11 -2.25
CA LEU A 389 -10.94 -30.40 -1.68
C LEU A 389 -10.42 -29.34 -2.66
N PRO A 390 -9.98 -28.18 -2.17
CA PRO A 390 -9.37 -27.15 -3.00
C PRO A 390 -8.03 -27.63 -3.57
N ARG A 391 -7.77 -27.33 -4.82
CA ARG A 391 -6.50 -27.63 -5.49
C ARG A 391 -6.10 -26.50 -6.42
N ARG A 392 -4.80 -26.25 -6.55
CA ARG A 392 -4.27 -25.29 -7.52
C ARG A 392 -4.72 -25.67 -8.93
N LEU A 393 -5.26 -24.71 -9.69
CA LEU A 393 -5.63 -24.90 -11.09
C LEU A 393 -4.40 -24.98 -11.98
N THR A 394 -3.41 -24.13 -11.72
CA THR A 394 -2.10 -24.12 -12.36
C THR A 394 -1.02 -24.44 -11.32
N LYS A 395 0.18 -24.85 -11.76
CA LYS A 395 1.31 -25.16 -10.86
C LYS A 395 2.43 -24.11 -10.89
N GLN A 396 2.28 -23.07 -11.74
CA GLN A 396 3.27 -22.03 -11.89
C GLN A 396 3.42 -21.17 -10.62
N THR A 397 4.57 -20.53 -10.43
CA THR A 397 4.91 -19.66 -9.30
C THR A 397 5.49 -18.32 -9.76
N GLU A 398 5.48 -18.03 -11.07
CA GLU A 398 6.16 -16.88 -11.66
C GLU A 398 5.30 -15.60 -11.67
N HIS A 399 3.98 -15.73 -11.61
CA HIS A 399 3.08 -14.58 -11.71
C HIS A 399 1.80 -14.79 -10.91
N PHE A 400 1.15 -13.70 -10.53
CA PHE A 400 -0.17 -13.72 -9.93
C PHE A 400 -1.25 -14.06 -10.98
N GLU A 401 -2.30 -14.73 -10.54
CA GLU A 401 -3.43 -15.17 -11.37
C GLU A 401 -4.72 -14.53 -10.84
N MET A 402 -5.55 -13.99 -11.74
CA MET A 402 -6.71 -13.18 -11.38
C MET A 402 -7.87 -13.38 -12.35
N HIS A 403 -9.06 -12.97 -11.95
CA HIS A 403 -10.27 -12.89 -12.79
C HIS A 403 -10.60 -14.16 -13.59
N PRO A 404 -10.70 -15.34 -12.96
CA PRO A 404 -11.07 -16.55 -13.70
C PRO A 404 -12.52 -16.49 -14.19
N SER A 405 -12.78 -17.05 -15.39
CA SER A 405 -14.13 -17.19 -15.95
C SER A 405 -14.24 -18.49 -16.75
N PHE A 406 -15.30 -19.28 -16.49
CA PHE A 406 -15.57 -20.50 -17.22
C PHE A 406 -16.08 -20.23 -18.65
N SER A 407 -15.71 -21.08 -19.59
CA SER A 407 -16.44 -21.22 -20.87
C SER A 407 -17.86 -21.80 -20.62
N ARG A 408 -18.80 -21.53 -21.51
CA ARG A 408 -20.19 -21.98 -21.36
C ARG A 408 -20.34 -23.51 -21.31
N ASP A 409 -19.45 -24.26 -21.94
CA ASP A 409 -19.42 -25.72 -21.88
C ASP A 409 -18.73 -26.24 -20.59
N GLY A 410 -18.14 -25.36 -19.77
CA GLY A 410 -17.45 -25.69 -18.53
C GLY A 410 -16.08 -26.36 -18.70
N LYS A 411 -15.55 -26.46 -19.93
CA LYS A 411 -14.30 -27.20 -20.20
C LYS A 411 -13.05 -26.35 -20.08
N SER A 412 -13.16 -25.04 -20.23
CA SER A 412 -12.04 -24.11 -20.20
C SER A 412 -12.27 -22.98 -19.19
N ILE A 413 -11.18 -22.41 -18.70
CA ILE A 413 -11.15 -21.20 -17.87
C ILE A 413 -10.25 -20.19 -18.54
N VAL A 414 -10.75 -18.97 -18.74
CA VAL A 414 -9.95 -17.80 -19.11
C VAL A 414 -9.64 -17.02 -17.85
N TYR A 415 -8.44 -16.46 -17.76
CA TYR A 415 -7.99 -15.68 -16.60
C TYR A 415 -6.94 -14.66 -17.00
N THR A 416 -6.63 -13.74 -16.11
CA THR A 416 -5.55 -12.77 -16.29
C THR A 416 -4.41 -13.04 -15.34
N THR A 417 -3.23 -12.55 -15.67
CA THR A 417 -2.03 -12.67 -14.85
C THR A 417 -1.43 -11.30 -14.58
N TRP A 418 -0.54 -11.22 -13.59
CA TRP A 418 0.28 -10.06 -13.31
C TRP A 418 1.67 -10.45 -12.82
N ASP A 419 2.66 -9.74 -13.30
CA ASP A 419 4.05 -9.76 -12.88
C ASP A 419 4.59 -8.33 -12.99
N ASP A 420 5.33 -7.86 -11.98
CA ASP A 420 5.76 -6.45 -11.92
C ASP A 420 6.78 -6.08 -13.01
N ASP A 421 7.55 -7.05 -13.50
CA ASP A 421 8.54 -6.84 -14.56
C ASP A 421 8.01 -7.21 -15.96
N LYS A 422 7.30 -8.35 -16.07
CA LYS A 422 6.81 -8.89 -17.34
C LYS A 422 5.40 -8.42 -17.70
N LEU A 423 4.71 -7.71 -16.76
CA LEU A 423 3.33 -7.26 -16.86
C LEU A 423 2.32 -8.43 -16.93
N GLY A 424 1.07 -8.12 -17.26
CA GLY A 424 -0.01 -9.09 -17.31
C GLY A 424 -0.28 -9.66 -18.69
N THR A 425 -0.95 -10.81 -18.70
CA THR A 425 -1.44 -11.48 -19.91
C THR A 425 -2.86 -11.99 -19.70
N VAL A 426 -3.61 -12.21 -20.79
CA VAL A 426 -4.84 -13.01 -20.81
C VAL A 426 -4.46 -14.42 -21.19
N ARG A 427 -4.93 -15.42 -20.42
CA ARG A 427 -4.59 -16.83 -20.61
C ARG A 427 -5.82 -17.73 -20.60
N VAL A 428 -5.72 -18.86 -21.28
CA VAL A 428 -6.74 -19.92 -21.29
C VAL A 428 -6.11 -21.21 -20.77
N VAL A 429 -6.82 -21.90 -19.89
CA VAL A 429 -6.43 -23.20 -19.34
C VAL A 429 -7.63 -24.16 -19.36
N SER A 430 -7.37 -25.47 -19.39
CA SER A 430 -8.41 -26.48 -19.18
C SER A 430 -9.02 -26.31 -17.77
N ALA A 431 -10.32 -26.49 -17.62
CA ALA A 431 -10.97 -26.54 -16.29
C ALA A 431 -10.44 -27.70 -15.41
N GLY A 432 -9.79 -28.70 -16.01
CA GLY A 432 -9.06 -29.75 -15.30
C GLY A 432 -7.70 -29.30 -14.75
N GLY A 433 -7.22 -28.12 -15.12
CA GLY A 433 -5.91 -27.59 -14.77
C GLY A 433 -4.85 -27.83 -15.84
N GLY A 434 -3.65 -27.32 -15.59
CA GLY A 434 -2.50 -27.42 -16.49
C GLY A 434 -1.79 -26.08 -16.70
N GLU A 435 -1.03 -25.94 -17.76
CA GLU A 435 -0.39 -24.68 -18.13
C GLU A 435 -1.37 -23.80 -18.91
N GLY A 436 -1.40 -22.51 -18.55
CA GLY A 436 -2.23 -21.53 -19.26
C GLY A 436 -1.58 -21.03 -20.54
N LYS A 437 -2.28 -21.15 -21.67
CA LYS A 437 -1.85 -20.59 -22.95
C LYS A 437 -2.16 -19.11 -23.03
N VAL A 438 -1.17 -18.27 -23.38
CA VAL A 438 -1.34 -16.83 -23.60
C VAL A 438 -2.17 -16.60 -24.87
N VAL A 439 -3.18 -15.71 -24.78
CA VAL A 439 -4.03 -15.29 -25.90
C VAL A 439 -3.98 -13.79 -26.18
N SER A 440 -3.49 -12.97 -25.23
CA SER A 440 -3.22 -11.55 -25.45
C SER A 440 -2.01 -11.37 -26.37
N ALA A 441 -2.10 -10.38 -27.28
CA ALA A 441 -1.03 -10.14 -28.26
C ALA A 441 0.24 -9.50 -27.65
N GLN A 442 0.08 -8.76 -26.56
CA GLN A 442 1.16 -8.03 -25.89
C GLN A 442 0.96 -8.10 -24.36
N PRO A 443 2.03 -7.93 -23.56
CA PRO A 443 1.87 -7.72 -22.13
C PRO A 443 1.15 -6.40 -21.84
N GLY A 444 0.34 -6.37 -20.77
CA GLY A 444 -0.42 -5.19 -20.36
C GLY A 444 -1.15 -5.41 -19.03
N PHE A 445 -2.03 -4.49 -18.65
CA PHE A 445 -2.88 -4.67 -17.48
C PHE A 445 -4.30 -5.07 -17.93
N TYR A 446 -4.59 -6.35 -17.81
CA TYR A 446 -5.82 -6.97 -18.31
C TYR A 446 -6.71 -7.45 -17.16
N LEU A 447 -8.02 -7.22 -17.30
CA LEU A 447 -9.02 -7.52 -16.29
C LEU A 447 -10.26 -8.19 -16.92
N GLU A 448 -11.00 -8.94 -16.13
CA GLU A 448 -12.37 -9.35 -16.36
C GLU A 448 -12.62 -10.09 -17.68
N PRO A 449 -11.81 -11.09 -18.03
CA PRO A 449 -11.98 -11.81 -19.29
C PRO A 449 -13.23 -12.72 -19.25
N ALA A 450 -13.92 -12.85 -20.37
CA ALA A 450 -15.08 -13.73 -20.52
C ALA A 450 -15.13 -14.38 -21.91
N PHE A 451 -15.49 -15.67 -21.97
CA PHE A 451 -15.74 -16.37 -23.22
C PHE A 451 -17.06 -15.96 -23.86
N SER A 452 -17.10 -15.92 -25.18
CA SER A 452 -18.36 -15.93 -25.92
C SER A 452 -19.12 -17.27 -25.72
N PRO A 453 -20.45 -17.28 -25.83
CA PRO A 453 -21.25 -18.48 -25.66
C PRO A 453 -20.82 -19.66 -26.53
N ASP A 454 -20.37 -19.43 -27.75
CA ASP A 454 -19.83 -20.46 -28.68
C ASP A 454 -18.37 -20.86 -28.38
N GLY A 455 -17.74 -20.21 -27.38
CA GLY A 455 -16.37 -20.49 -26.95
C GLY A 455 -15.28 -20.08 -27.95
N ARG A 456 -15.60 -19.33 -29.01
CA ARG A 456 -14.65 -18.97 -30.07
C ARG A 456 -13.90 -17.67 -29.79
N SER A 457 -14.50 -16.76 -29.04
CA SER A 457 -13.95 -15.43 -28.72
C SER A 457 -13.83 -15.22 -27.24
N ILE A 458 -12.94 -14.32 -26.85
CA ILE A 458 -12.73 -13.84 -25.50
C ILE A 458 -12.81 -12.33 -25.53
N VAL A 459 -13.66 -11.75 -24.67
CA VAL A 459 -13.66 -10.32 -24.40
C VAL A 459 -12.91 -10.07 -23.10
N TYR A 460 -12.23 -8.93 -23.00
CA TYR A 460 -11.53 -8.52 -21.80
C TYR A 460 -11.38 -7.00 -21.74
N ARG A 461 -11.10 -6.50 -20.58
CA ARG A 461 -10.78 -5.09 -20.35
C ARG A 461 -9.26 -4.91 -20.37
N ALA A 462 -8.75 -3.99 -21.20
CA ALA A 462 -7.42 -3.41 -21.06
C ALA A 462 -7.54 -2.15 -20.21
N SER A 463 -6.93 -2.13 -19.03
CA SER A 463 -7.02 -1.01 -18.11
C SER A 463 -5.91 0.01 -18.36
N GLY A 464 -6.18 1.29 -18.15
CA GLY A 464 -5.21 2.40 -18.22
C GLY A 464 -4.18 2.41 -17.08
N GLY A 465 -4.14 1.37 -16.26
CA GLY A 465 -3.43 1.33 -15.00
C GLY A 465 -4.32 1.83 -13.86
N GLY A 466 -4.09 1.31 -12.67
CA GLY A 466 -4.64 1.87 -11.44
C GLY A 466 -3.70 2.94 -10.89
N TYR A 467 -4.07 3.56 -9.81
CA TYR A 467 -3.27 4.57 -9.11
C TYR A 467 -1.86 4.08 -8.72
N LEU A 468 -1.64 2.78 -8.64
CA LEU A 468 -0.35 2.17 -8.31
C LEU A 468 0.48 1.77 -9.54
N LEU A 469 -0.12 1.78 -10.73
CA LEU A 469 0.52 1.39 -11.98
C LEU A 469 0.40 2.54 -12.98
N PRO A 470 1.50 2.98 -13.58
CA PRO A 470 1.47 4.08 -14.52
C PRO A 470 0.68 3.76 -15.78
N GLY A 471 -0.01 4.74 -16.32
CA GLY A 471 -0.69 4.69 -17.60
C GLY A 471 0.22 4.30 -18.78
N LEU A 472 1.53 4.24 -18.58
CA LEU A 472 2.52 3.75 -19.54
C LEU A 472 2.34 2.26 -19.90
N TYR A 473 1.74 1.45 -19.03
CA TYR A 473 1.56 0.01 -19.25
C TYR A 473 0.27 -0.34 -19.98
N SER A 474 -0.58 0.63 -20.28
CA SER A 474 -1.79 0.39 -21.06
C SER A 474 -2.08 1.59 -21.96
N ARG A 475 -1.56 1.52 -23.19
CA ARG A 475 -1.60 2.66 -24.14
C ARG A 475 -3.00 2.97 -24.65
N ASP A 476 -3.81 1.97 -24.85
CA ASP A 476 -5.16 2.08 -25.43
C ASP A 476 -6.17 1.37 -24.54
N PRO A 477 -6.58 1.95 -23.40
CA PRO A 477 -7.56 1.31 -22.52
C PRO A 477 -8.91 1.12 -23.23
N GLY A 478 -9.69 0.16 -22.73
CA GLY A 478 -11.01 -0.15 -23.26
C GLY A 478 -11.35 -1.63 -23.28
N LEU A 479 -12.45 -1.97 -23.90
CA LEU A 479 -12.90 -3.35 -24.08
C LEU A 479 -12.36 -3.90 -25.39
N TYR A 480 -11.83 -5.11 -25.33
CA TYR A 480 -11.23 -5.81 -26.47
C TYR A 480 -11.85 -7.19 -26.68
N VAL A 481 -11.82 -7.65 -27.93
CA VAL A 481 -12.13 -9.03 -28.30
C VAL A 481 -10.95 -9.66 -29.02
N VAL A 482 -10.68 -10.93 -28.73
CA VAL A 482 -9.65 -11.75 -29.37
C VAL A 482 -10.18 -13.17 -29.58
N GLY A 483 -9.63 -13.92 -30.52
CA GLY A 483 -9.94 -15.35 -30.66
C GLY A 483 -9.46 -16.16 -29.46
N LYS A 484 -10.12 -17.26 -29.10
CA LYS A 484 -9.73 -18.14 -27.98
C LYS A 484 -8.32 -18.73 -28.11
N ASP A 485 -7.80 -18.79 -29.32
CA ASP A 485 -6.44 -19.28 -29.60
C ASP A 485 -5.41 -18.19 -29.77
N GLY A 486 -5.82 -16.91 -29.56
CA GLY A 486 -5.01 -15.71 -29.76
C GLY A 486 -5.32 -15.03 -31.10
N GLY A 487 -4.42 -14.20 -31.58
CA GLY A 487 -4.54 -13.39 -32.78
C GLY A 487 -4.50 -11.89 -32.49
N THR A 488 -4.88 -11.06 -33.45
CA THR A 488 -4.90 -9.60 -33.31
C THR A 488 -6.16 -9.17 -32.55
N PRO A 489 -6.01 -8.54 -31.37
CA PRO A 489 -7.15 -8.03 -30.64
C PRO A 489 -7.79 -6.85 -31.35
N ARG A 490 -9.12 -6.74 -31.27
CA ARG A 490 -9.87 -5.60 -31.77
C ARG A 490 -10.59 -4.89 -30.63
N ARG A 491 -10.42 -3.56 -30.53
CA ARG A 491 -11.11 -2.75 -29.54
C ARG A 491 -12.59 -2.57 -29.92
N LEU A 492 -13.47 -2.88 -28.97
CA LEU A 492 -14.91 -2.72 -29.08
C LEU A 492 -15.39 -1.36 -28.59
N SER A 493 -14.84 -0.92 -27.47
CA SER A 493 -15.18 0.34 -26.82
C SER A 493 -13.94 0.97 -26.19
N LYS A 494 -13.91 2.31 -26.06
CA LYS A 494 -12.86 3.03 -25.32
C LYS A 494 -13.05 2.91 -23.82
N ASP A 495 -14.31 2.77 -23.37
CA ASP A 495 -14.74 2.72 -21.99
C ASP A 495 -15.53 1.45 -21.72
N GLY A 496 -15.65 1.07 -20.47
CA GLY A 496 -16.44 -0.06 -20.03
C GLY A 496 -15.68 -1.00 -19.09
N GLU A 497 -16.45 -1.63 -18.22
CA GLU A 497 -15.98 -2.55 -17.20
C GLU A 497 -16.84 -3.80 -17.19
N GLN A 498 -16.31 -4.89 -16.66
CA GLN A 498 -17.04 -6.13 -16.43
C GLN A 498 -17.74 -6.68 -17.70
N PRO A 499 -17.04 -6.79 -18.84
CA PRO A 499 -17.64 -7.29 -20.07
C PRO A 499 -18.12 -8.74 -19.90
N HIS A 500 -19.30 -9.04 -20.41
CA HIS A 500 -19.89 -10.39 -20.39
C HIS A 500 -20.87 -10.57 -21.54
N PHE A 501 -21.20 -11.83 -21.82
CA PHE A 501 -22.16 -12.19 -22.86
C PHE A 501 -23.52 -12.57 -22.27
N GLY A 502 -24.56 -12.36 -23.05
CA GLY A 502 -25.89 -12.95 -22.84
C GLY A 502 -26.07 -14.26 -23.59
N ALA A 503 -27.19 -14.40 -24.33
CA ALA A 503 -27.51 -15.61 -25.09
C ALA A 503 -26.67 -15.78 -26.36
N GLY A 504 -26.40 -14.68 -27.07
CA GLY A 504 -25.68 -14.66 -28.33
C GLY A 504 -24.20 -14.41 -28.19
N SER A 505 -23.42 -14.82 -29.21
CA SER A 505 -21.98 -14.56 -29.31
C SER A 505 -21.67 -13.28 -30.10
N ASP A 506 -22.68 -12.53 -30.51
CA ASP A 506 -22.56 -11.34 -31.34
C ASP A 506 -22.62 -10.02 -30.60
N ARG A 507 -22.94 -10.05 -29.30
CA ARG A 507 -23.13 -8.86 -28.45
C ARG A 507 -22.52 -9.02 -27.06
N VAL A 508 -21.82 -7.96 -26.60
CA VAL A 508 -21.19 -7.87 -25.29
C VAL A 508 -21.94 -6.85 -24.44
N TYR A 509 -22.29 -7.24 -23.20
CA TYR A 509 -22.80 -6.36 -22.17
C TYR A 509 -21.66 -5.88 -21.27
N PHE A 510 -21.76 -4.65 -20.76
CA PHE A 510 -20.74 -4.08 -19.88
C PHE A 510 -21.29 -2.96 -19.00
N LEU A 511 -20.62 -2.66 -17.92
CA LEU A 511 -20.87 -1.49 -17.08
C LEU A 511 -20.12 -0.29 -17.70
N ALA A 512 -20.84 0.80 -17.98
CA ALA A 512 -20.26 2.10 -18.30
C ALA A 512 -20.45 3.05 -17.10
N VAL A 513 -19.40 3.80 -16.76
CA VAL A 513 -19.41 4.80 -15.69
C VAL A 513 -19.12 6.16 -16.33
N GLU A 514 -20.05 7.07 -16.22
CA GLU A 514 -19.88 8.47 -16.65
C GLU A 514 -19.82 9.35 -15.42
N GLY A 515 -18.69 10.07 -15.25
CA GLY A 515 -18.52 11.03 -14.15
C GLY A 515 -19.50 12.19 -14.28
N GLY A 516 -20.20 12.53 -13.20
CA GLY A 516 -21.09 13.68 -13.11
C GLY A 516 -20.57 14.71 -12.10
N GLU A 517 -21.06 15.96 -12.16
CA GLU A 517 -20.67 17.01 -11.21
C GLU A 517 -21.06 16.69 -9.75
N LYS A 518 -22.11 15.89 -9.55
CA LYS A 518 -22.60 15.50 -8.22
C LYS A 518 -22.53 14.02 -7.93
N GLU A 519 -22.80 13.18 -8.94
CA GLU A 519 -22.86 11.72 -8.81
C GLU A 519 -22.45 11.07 -10.13
N ASP A 520 -21.81 9.90 -10.08
CA ASP A 520 -21.50 9.09 -11.24
C ASP A 520 -22.78 8.46 -11.79
N LYS A 521 -22.94 8.46 -13.10
CA LYS A 521 -23.99 7.73 -13.78
C LYS A 521 -23.44 6.36 -14.22
N ARG A 522 -24.09 5.30 -13.77
CA ARG A 522 -23.69 3.91 -14.00
C ARG A 522 -24.71 3.20 -14.89
N GLU A 523 -24.30 2.70 -16.04
CA GLU A 523 -25.18 2.16 -17.04
C GLU A 523 -24.82 0.72 -17.42
N LEU A 524 -25.82 -0.14 -17.55
CA LEU A 524 -25.70 -1.39 -18.30
C LEU A 524 -25.81 -1.07 -19.78
N ARG A 525 -24.71 -1.16 -20.50
CA ARG A 525 -24.64 -0.97 -21.95
C ARG A 525 -24.35 -2.29 -22.65
N SER A 526 -24.63 -2.34 -23.94
CA SER A 526 -24.16 -3.42 -24.81
C SER A 526 -23.69 -2.89 -26.15
N ILE A 527 -22.79 -3.64 -26.80
CA ILE A 527 -22.23 -3.32 -28.10
C ILE A 527 -22.07 -4.59 -28.92
N GLY A 528 -22.24 -4.49 -30.24
CA GLY A 528 -21.97 -5.59 -31.15
C GLY A 528 -20.50 -6.01 -31.10
N LEU A 529 -20.22 -7.31 -31.33
CA LEU A 529 -18.84 -7.80 -31.44
C LEU A 529 -18.03 -7.10 -32.54
N ASP A 530 -18.70 -6.52 -33.52
CA ASP A 530 -18.11 -5.69 -34.59
C ASP A 530 -17.77 -4.25 -34.11
N GLY A 531 -18.14 -3.87 -32.87
CA GLY A 531 -17.97 -2.54 -32.36
C GLY A 531 -19.09 -1.56 -32.72
N THR A 532 -20.20 -2.06 -33.29
CA THR A 532 -21.34 -1.25 -33.75
C THR A 532 -22.58 -1.41 -32.85
N ALA A 533 -23.63 -0.63 -33.15
CA ALA A 533 -24.93 -0.69 -32.51
C ALA A 533 -24.90 -0.67 -30.97
N PRO A 534 -24.29 0.34 -30.35
CA PRO A 534 -24.32 0.49 -28.89
C PRO A 534 -25.76 0.71 -28.41
N ARG A 535 -26.09 0.15 -27.23
CA ARG A 535 -27.40 0.28 -26.59
C ARG A 535 -27.22 0.47 -25.10
N THR A 536 -28.03 1.34 -24.46
CA THR A 536 -28.16 1.46 -23.00
C THR A 536 -29.44 0.74 -22.59
N HIS A 537 -29.33 -0.16 -21.63
CA HIS A 537 -30.45 -0.96 -21.11
C HIS A 537 -30.96 -0.44 -19.77
N LEU A 538 -30.04 -0.19 -18.83
CA LEU A 538 -30.33 0.24 -17.47
C LEU A 538 -29.43 1.42 -17.09
N THR A 539 -29.90 2.23 -16.16
CA THR A 539 -29.11 3.30 -15.54
C THR A 539 -29.27 3.28 -14.02
N SER A 540 -28.28 3.72 -13.28
CA SER A 540 -28.28 3.84 -11.81
C SER A 540 -27.22 4.83 -11.34
N ALA A 541 -27.36 5.33 -10.11
CA ALA A 541 -26.32 6.05 -9.39
C ALA A 541 -25.43 5.12 -8.54
N GLU A 542 -26.02 4.02 -8.00
CA GLU A 542 -25.43 3.22 -6.90
C GLU A 542 -25.01 1.79 -7.30
N VAL A 543 -25.37 1.33 -8.50
CA VAL A 543 -25.09 -0.05 -8.91
C VAL A 543 -23.61 -0.19 -9.28
N SER A 544 -22.93 -1.13 -8.64
CA SER A 544 -21.49 -1.43 -8.88
C SER A 544 -21.26 -2.61 -9.83
N THR A 545 -22.28 -3.42 -10.08
CA THR A 545 -22.16 -4.63 -10.91
C THR A 545 -23.49 -4.94 -11.59
N TYR A 546 -23.44 -5.25 -12.88
CA TYR A 546 -24.56 -5.84 -13.62
C TYR A 546 -24.15 -7.20 -14.21
N ARG A 547 -25.04 -8.19 -14.16
CA ARG A 547 -24.86 -9.51 -14.81
C ARG A 547 -26.13 -9.92 -15.51
N VAL A 548 -26.12 -9.91 -16.83
CA VAL A 548 -27.23 -10.41 -17.66
C VAL A 548 -27.20 -11.94 -17.63
N SER A 549 -28.39 -12.56 -17.50
CA SER A 549 -28.50 -14.02 -17.51
C SER A 549 -28.13 -14.62 -18.86
N PRO A 550 -27.67 -15.88 -18.91
CA PRO A 550 -27.38 -16.57 -20.17
C PRO A 550 -28.50 -16.61 -21.19
N ASP A 551 -29.76 -16.55 -20.78
CA ASP A 551 -30.95 -16.51 -21.66
C ASP A 551 -31.45 -15.10 -21.99
N GLU A 552 -30.76 -14.04 -21.46
CA GLU A 552 -31.12 -12.62 -21.57
C GLU A 552 -32.52 -12.26 -21.10
N ARG A 553 -33.07 -13.04 -20.16
CA ARG A 553 -34.38 -12.74 -19.57
C ARG A 553 -34.30 -11.98 -18.26
N TRP A 554 -33.13 -12.02 -17.61
CA TRP A 554 -32.90 -11.50 -16.27
C TRP A 554 -31.61 -10.67 -16.22
N VAL A 555 -31.57 -9.76 -15.25
CA VAL A 555 -30.37 -9.04 -14.86
C VAL A 555 -30.22 -9.13 -13.34
N ALA A 556 -29.07 -9.56 -12.89
CA ALA A 556 -28.65 -9.41 -11.50
C ALA A 556 -27.79 -8.15 -11.37
N PHE A 557 -27.94 -7.43 -10.27
CA PHE A 557 -27.12 -6.25 -10.00
C PHE A 557 -26.81 -6.13 -8.49
N GLN A 558 -25.69 -5.48 -8.21
CA GLN A 558 -25.28 -5.14 -6.85
C GLN A 558 -25.48 -3.64 -6.63
N GLU A 559 -26.36 -3.28 -5.71
CA GLU A 559 -26.58 -1.91 -5.28
C GLU A 559 -26.12 -1.74 -3.83
N VAL A 560 -25.22 -0.78 -3.60
CA VAL A 560 -24.49 -0.59 -2.35
C VAL A 560 -23.69 -1.87 -2.02
N PHE A 561 -24.28 -2.82 -1.28
CA PHE A 561 -23.62 -4.09 -0.91
C PHE A 561 -24.45 -5.33 -1.30
N ASN A 562 -25.76 -5.16 -1.45
CA ASN A 562 -26.67 -6.28 -1.64
C ASN A 562 -26.88 -6.63 -3.11
N ALA A 563 -27.16 -7.92 -3.34
CA ALA A 563 -27.51 -8.46 -4.63
C ALA A 563 -29.02 -8.45 -4.86
N TYR A 564 -29.41 -7.99 -6.03
CA TYR A 564 -30.78 -7.91 -6.51
C TYR A 564 -30.94 -8.58 -7.86
N VAL A 565 -32.15 -8.98 -8.20
CA VAL A 565 -32.49 -9.52 -9.51
C VAL A 565 -33.79 -8.89 -10.03
N ALA A 566 -33.85 -8.66 -11.34
CA ALA A 566 -35.03 -8.16 -12.04
C ALA A 566 -35.15 -8.80 -13.42
N PRO A 567 -36.33 -8.85 -14.04
CA PRO A 567 -36.46 -9.14 -15.47
C PRO A 567 -35.69 -8.11 -16.30
N LEU A 568 -35.03 -8.55 -17.37
CA LEU A 568 -34.39 -7.65 -18.31
C LEU A 568 -35.37 -7.19 -19.39
N SER A 569 -35.67 -5.90 -19.44
CA SER A 569 -36.52 -5.35 -20.51
C SER A 569 -35.78 -5.38 -21.86
N ARG A 570 -36.45 -5.92 -22.89
CA ARG A 570 -35.89 -5.99 -24.24
C ARG A 570 -36.22 -4.79 -25.12
N GLY A 571 -37.00 -3.84 -24.64
CA GLY A 571 -37.43 -2.68 -25.40
C GLY A 571 -37.92 -1.55 -24.48
N GLY A 572 -38.31 -0.44 -25.09
CA GLY A 572 -38.79 0.73 -24.40
C GLY A 572 -37.67 1.72 -24.03
N LYS A 573 -37.97 2.63 -23.10
CA LYS A 573 -36.99 3.57 -22.55
C LYS A 573 -36.06 2.88 -21.58
N THR A 574 -34.87 3.43 -21.40
CA THR A 574 -33.92 3.01 -20.36
C THR A 574 -34.59 3.00 -19.00
N VAL A 575 -34.45 1.90 -18.27
CA VAL A 575 -35.05 1.69 -16.95
C VAL A 575 -34.01 2.02 -15.86
N VAL A 576 -34.46 2.65 -14.78
CA VAL A 576 -33.62 2.86 -13.60
C VAL A 576 -33.53 1.56 -12.80
N ALA A 577 -32.32 1.00 -12.70
CA ALA A 577 -32.04 -0.15 -11.83
C ALA A 577 -31.78 0.33 -10.41
N SER A 578 -32.70 -0.03 -9.49
CA SER A 578 -32.57 0.25 -8.07
C SER A 578 -33.40 -0.75 -7.28
N LYS A 579 -33.03 -0.97 -6.03
CA LYS A 579 -33.83 -1.75 -5.06
C LYS A 579 -35.26 -1.21 -4.89
N ASP A 580 -35.45 0.08 -5.13
CA ASP A 580 -36.72 0.80 -5.00
C ASP A 580 -37.45 1.01 -6.34
N SER A 581 -36.94 0.42 -7.44
CA SER A 581 -37.54 0.54 -8.77
C SER A 581 -38.95 -0.04 -8.79
N LYS A 582 -39.89 0.74 -9.35
CA LYS A 582 -41.29 0.32 -9.56
C LYS A 582 -41.58 -0.04 -11.01
N ALA A 583 -40.63 0.18 -11.91
CA ALA A 583 -40.82 -0.07 -13.33
C ALA A 583 -40.87 -1.57 -13.66
N LEU A 584 -40.11 -2.37 -12.93
CA LEU A 584 -40.03 -3.83 -13.04
C LEU A 584 -40.03 -4.44 -11.65
N PRO A 585 -40.46 -5.70 -11.48
CA PRO A 585 -40.31 -6.38 -10.20
C PRO A 585 -38.83 -6.57 -9.88
N VAL A 586 -38.40 -6.11 -8.70
CA VAL A 586 -37.06 -6.26 -8.16
C VAL A 586 -37.11 -7.05 -6.86
N THR A 587 -36.25 -8.04 -6.74
CA THR A 587 -36.14 -8.82 -5.50
C THR A 587 -34.70 -8.84 -5.02
N ARG A 588 -34.51 -8.58 -3.71
CA ARG A 588 -33.23 -8.77 -3.03
C ARG A 588 -32.95 -10.26 -2.87
N VAL A 589 -31.80 -10.73 -3.32
CA VAL A 589 -31.43 -12.15 -3.26
C VAL A 589 -30.41 -12.45 -2.15
N SER A 590 -29.57 -11.51 -1.77
CA SER A 590 -28.64 -11.65 -0.64
C SER A 590 -29.27 -11.12 0.64
N ARG A 591 -28.92 -11.70 1.80
CA ARG A 591 -29.31 -11.21 3.11
C ARG A 591 -28.45 -10.02 3.53
N ASP A 592 -27.15 -10.16 3.47
CA ASP A 592 -26.19 -9.16 3.97
C ASP A 592 -25.46 -8.46 2.82
N ALA A 593 -24.58 -9.15 2.14
CA ALA A 593 -23.86 -8.61 1.00
C ALA A 593 -23.63 -9.71 -0.04
N GLY A 594 -23.17 -9.34 -1.23
CA GLY A 594 -22.88 -10.33 -2.27
C GLY A 594 -21.88 -9.81 -3.30
N ASN A 595 -20.71 -10.44 -3.38
CA ASN A 595 -19.68 -10.13 -4.36
C ASN A 595 -19.65 -11.22 -5.43
N PHE A 596 -19.08 -10.89 -6.58
CA PHE A 596 -18.84 -11.85 -7.68
C PHE A 596 -20.12 -12.50 -8.20
N LEU A 597 -21.17 -11.69 -8.41
CA LEU A 597 -22.45 -12.15 -8.97
C LEU A 597 -22.25 -12.87 -10.30
N HIS A 598 -22.83 -14.07 -10.44
CA HIS A 598 -22.87 -14.81 -11.70
C HIS A 598 -24.02 -15.81 -11.75
N TRP A 599 -24.40 -16.18 -12.95
CA TRP A 599 -25.52 -17.06 -13.22
C TRP A 599 -25.12 -18.51 -13.43
N SER A 600 -25.99 -19.46 -13.09
CA SER A 600 -25.92 -20.82 -13.62
C SER A 600 -26.07 -20.83 -15.15
N GLY A 601 -25.57 -21.86 -15.82
CA GLY A 601 -25.64 -21.97 -17.28
C GLY A 601 -27.06 -22.03 -17.83
N ASP A 602 -28.03 -22.51 -17.04
CA ASP A 602 -29.46 -22.59 -17.36
C ASP A 602 -30.28 -21.36 -16.98
N SER A 603 -29.63 -20.29 -16.46
CA SER A 603 -30.26 -19.04 -16.01
C SER A 603 -31.26 -19.17 -14.85
N LYS A 604 -31.32 -20.31 -14.17
CA LYS A 604 -32.30 -20.55 -13.11
C LYS A 604 -31.81 -20.19 -11.71
N ARG A 605 -30.50 -20.06 -11.54
CA ARG A 605 -29.86 -19.82 -10.24
C ARG A 605 -28.84 -18.71 -10.33
N LEU A 606 -28.85 -17.83 -9.33
CA LEU A 606 -27.82 -16.81 -9.11
C LEU A 606 -26.87 -17.25 -8.01
N TYR A 607 -25.58 -17.01 -8.18
CA TYR A 607 -24.52 -17.24 -7.22
C TYR A 607 -23.84 -15.93 -6.84
N TRP A 608 -23.36 -15.88 -5.60
CA TRP A 608 -22.47 -14.81 -5.09
C TRP A 608 -21.61 -15.36 -3.96
N ALA A 609 -20.59 -14.60 -3.55
CA ALA A 609 -19.73 -14.96 -2.42
C ALA A 609 -19.67 -13.83 -1.40
N LEU A 610 -19.44 -14.20 -0.14
CA LEU A 610 -19.15 -13.29 0.96
C LEU A 610 -18.10 -13.93 1.87
N GLY A 611 -16.88 -13.38 1.86
CA GLY A 611 -15.74 -14.00 2.52
C GLY A 611 -15.49 -15.42 2.00
N PRO A 612 -15.41 -16.43 2.87
CA PRO A 612 -15.17 -17.82 2.49
C PRO A 612 -16.44 -18.58 2.09
N GLU A 613 -17.61 -17.94 2.11
CA GLU A 613 -18.89 -18.61 1.84
C GLU A 613 -19.41 -18.34 0.43
N LEU A 614 -19.85 -19.40 -0.24
CA LEU A 614 -20.54 -19.37 -1.52
C LEU A 614 -22.05 -19.47 -1.29
N PHE A 615 -22.79 -18.49 -1.74
CA PHE A 615 -24.24 -18.43 -1.67
C PHE A 615 -24.88 -18.70 -3.02
N SER A 616 -26.10 -19.20 -3.00
CA SER A 616 -26.94 -19.29 -4.20
C SER A 616 -28.41 -19.15 -3.90
N ARG A 617 -29.20 -18.72 -4.89
CA ARG A 617 -30.66 -18.65 -4.81
C ARG A 617 -31.27 -18.97 -6.17
N GLU A 618 -32.32 -19.79 -6.20
CA GLU A 618 -33.07 -20.06 -7.41
C GLU A 618 -34.07 -18.93 -7.70
N LEU A 619 -34.32 -18.65 -8.98
CA LEU A 619 -35.28 -17.61 -9.36
C LEU A 619 -36.70 -17.89 -8.89
N LYS A 620 -37.12 -19.16 -8.83
CA LYS A 620 -38.40 -19.57 -8.29
C LYS A 620 -38.56 -19.26 -6.78
N GLU A 621 -37.49 -19.09 -6.06
CA GLU A 621 -37.46 -18.67 -4.65
C GLU A 621 -37.44 -17.14 -4.49
N ALA A 622 -37.20 -16.41 -5.58
CA ALA A 622 -37.15 -14.95 -5.62
C ALA A 622 -38.44 -14.32 -6.14
N PHE A 623 -39.21 -15.01 -6.98
CA PHE A 623 -40.41 -14.49 -7.64
C PHE A 623 -41.53 -15.52 -7.67
N SER A 624 -42.73 -15.13 -7.18
CA SER A 624 -43.93 -15.98 -7.18
C SER A 624 -44.50 -16.31 -8.55
N PHE A 625 -44.14 -15.51 -9.57
CA PHE A 625 -44.61 -15.72 -10.96
C PHE A 625 -43.67 -16.62 -11.77
N VAL A 626 -42.55 -17.07 -11.19
CA VAL A 626 -41.68 -18.05 -11.84
C VAL A 626 -42.22 -19.46 -11.64
N GLU A 627 -42.27 -20.26 -12.69
CA GLU A 627 -42.74 -21.63 -12.66
C GLU A 627 -42.04 -22.47 -11.58
N GLY A 628 -42.84 -23.16 -10.78
CA GLY A 628 -42.36 -23.96 -9.63
C GLY A 628 -42.05 -23.14 -8.39
N ALA A 629 -42.48 -21.86 -8.33
CA ALA A 629 -42.35 -21.05 -7.14
C ALA A 629 -43.15 -21.65 -5.97
N PRO A 630 -42.61 -21.66 -4.73
CA PRO A 630 -43.34 -22.09 -3.54
C PRO A 630 -44.47 -21.10 -3.22
N GLU A 631 -45.49 -21.56 -2.51
CA GLU A 631 -46.62 -20.73 -2.11
C GLU A 631 -46.15 -19.51 -1.27
N LYS A 632 -45.19 -19.72 -0.40
CA LYS A 632 -44.50 -18.66 0.34
C LYS A 632 -43.04 -18.63 -0.02
N LEU A 633 -42.59 -17.50 -0.55
CA LEU A 633 -41.16 -17.31 -0.91
C LEU A 633 -40.27 -17.35 0.33
N PRO A 634 -39.17 -18.09 0.31
CA PRO A 634 -38.23 -18.13 1.42
C PRO A 634 -37.46 -16.81 1.54
N GLU A 635 -36.99 -16.51 2.73
CA GLU A 635 -36.07 -15.42 2.99
C GLU A 635 -34.71 -15.69 2.29
N PRO A 636 -33.91 -14.63 1.99
CA PRO A 636 -32.59 -14.81 1.49
C PRO A 636 -31.73 -15.72 2.39
N PRO A 637 -30.84 -16.56 1.83
CA PRO A 637 -30.05 -17.51 2.60
C PRO A 637 -29.16 -16.80 3.64
N GLN A 638 -29.17 -17.32 4.86
CA GLN A 638 -28.38 -16.78 5.97
C GLN A 638 -26.98 -17.35 6.00
N LYS A 639 -26.77 -18.57 5.52
CA LYS A 639 -25.50 -19.28 5.52
C LYS A 639 -25.21 -19.84 4.13
N GLY A 640 -24.01 -19.64 3.65
CA GLY A 640 -23.51 -20.19 2.40
C GLY A 640 -22.81 -21.53 2.59
N LEU A 641 -22.34 -22.09 1.48
CA LEU A 641 -21.44 -23.22 1.49
C LEU A 641 -20.02 -22.71 1.77
N GLU A 642 -19.38 -23.23 2.84
CA GLU A 642 -18.00 -22.91 3.17
C GLU A 642 -17.05 -23.45 2.09
N ILE A 643 -16.36 -22.55 1.40
CA ILE A 643 -15.37 -22.88 0.37
C ILE A 643 -13.95 -22.40 0.72
N GLY A 644 -13.79 -21.79 1.88
CA GLY A 644 -12.48 -21.48 2.47
C GLY A 644 -11.72 -22.76 2.82
N PHE A 645 -10.43 -22.63 3.10
CA PHE A 645 -9.56 -23.77 3.42
C PHE A 645 -8.43 -23.37 4.37
N LEU A 646 -7.72 -24.37 4.91
CA LEU A 646 -6.53 -24.16 5.72
C LEU A 646 -5.29 -24.37 4.86
N GLU A 647 -4.37 -23.40 4.89
CA GLU A 647 -3.08 -23.48 4.21
C GLU A 647 -1.93 -23.45 5.21
N LYS A 648 -0.76 -23.97 4.83
CA LYS A 648 0.45 -23.90 5.64
C LYS A 648 1.03 -22.49 5.65
N ALA A 649 1.65 -22.11 6.78
CA ALA A 649 2.22 -20.79 6.94
C ALA A 649 3.52 -20.54 6.16
N ASP A 650 4.12 -21.59 5.59
CA ASP A 650 5.33 -21.53 4.76
C ASP A 650 5.04 -21.25 3.27
N VAL A 651 3.76 -21.19 2.89
CA VAL A 651 3.38 -20.77 1.55
C VAL A 651 3.67 -19.28 1.39
N PRO A 652 4.47 -18.86 0.39
CA PRO A 652 4.65 -17.45 0.10
C PRO A 652 3.28 -16.80 -0.14
N THR A 653 2.85 -16.01 0.80
CA THR A 653 1.67 -15.16 0.65
C THR A 653 2.15 -13.92 -0.06
N GLY A 654 2.07 -13.87 -1.37
CA GLY A 654 2.42 -12.66 -2.11
C GLY A 654 1.75 -11.45 -1.44
N THR A 655 2.55 -10.62 -0.85
CA THR A 655 2.13 -9.34 -0.25
C THR A 655 1.97 -8.29 -1.33
#